data_b4db654c2a47bc4a25fe8f46d2fe018f
#
_entry.id   b4db654c2a47bc4a25fe8f46d2fe018f
#
_cell.length_a   1.000
_cell.length_b   1.000
_cell.length_c   1.000
_cell.angle_alpha   90.00
_cell.angle_beta   90.00
_cell.angle_gamma   90.00
#
_symmetry.space_group_name_H-M   'P 1'
#
loop_
_entity.id
_entity.type
_entity.pdbx_description
1 polymer ?
#
loop_
_entity_poly.entity_id
_entity_poly.type
_entity_poly.pdbx_seq_one_letter_code
_entity_poly.pdbx_strand_id
1 'polypeptide(L)'
;MFKRMTVFTMMAVAAMMPSVRVCAQADPADAIVAAQDAAPKLSVHPATVFYGAAYYNEYTPSPLHPERLATDVRMMKAAGFNVVRMGESTWSLWEPAPGKFDYAWMDRVVDAMSKAGIKVIMGTPTYSMPVWLWKQHPELLARPLGGGYVGYGMRQDMDYDNPVFRQYAGQLIVNLVRHYRNNPDVIGWQVDNETSSYGASNPDVFHGFVDYLKERFGTPEAMDRAWLLNYWGQDVYDWKNMPTRDNATNPSYKLAWSRYSQLRVTRYLAWQAQLVRENRAPAQFVTTDFGSIMRPDVDETQIARTEDVVANNIYHGWQDDYNGEYDALQGSLARSLKHTNYLVTETNAQTLGWDSAGQYPPYDGQLRLDAFTHYANGANMVEYWHWATLEDGQETYWGGVLGHDLGPNRAYREVSRIGRELKRIGPQIANLRIHNKVAILYSVDSMNGLSFMPYAHDANQGWQPGRNGGNYAGLIQQLHTALYDANVGTDFVFPDTKNFSQYKLLIVPALYVSSDALLKRIVDYVRHGGNVLMTFKSGFTNENGAVRWQLAPGPLREAAGFTYQEYSNLKHPLSLKGDPFHVGVAANQASTWAEFLQLTTAKPLAWYDHPFFGKWPAITRNHYGEGTLTYEGTVLSGKLQDAVMLDELQLCGLTGPDQSLPADLHVRHGVNDQNRRIHYYLNYSSSPTEFTYPYANAHDLLTGHALASGSHVRVDPWGVVIAEEDRALQK
;
A
#
# COMPACT_ATOMS: atom_id res chain seq x y z
N MET A 1 25.91 54.32 69.99
CA MET A 1 25.29 55.27 69.07
C MET A 1 24.69 54.49 67.90
N PHE A 2 23.39 54.41 67.89
CA PHE A 2 22.63 53.59 66.93
C PHE A 2 22.61 54.27 65.54
N LYS A 3 22.95 53.53 64.45
CA LYS A 3 22.54 53.86 63.08
C LYS A 3 21.54 52.79 62.56
N ARG A 4 20.36 53.34 62.26
CA ARG A 4 19.24 52.58 61.65
C ARG A 4 19.61 52.13 60.27
N MET A 5 19.38 50.80 59.98
CA MET A 5 19.42 50.25 58.64
C MET A 5 17.99 50.10 58.14
N THR A 6 17.68 50.79 57.05
CA THR A 6 16.39 50.74 56.37
C THR A 6 16.38 49.54 55.44
N VAL A 7 15.46 48.65 55.69
CA VAL A 7 15.23 47.45 54.84
C VAL A 7 14.26 47.84 53.71
N PHE A 8 14.75 47.80 52.48
CA PHE A 8 13.89 47.93 51.29
C PHE A 8 13.28 46.51 51.03
N THR A 9 11.97 46.42 51.15
CA THR A 9 11.20 45.23 50.80
C THR A 9 10.92 45.30 49.27
N MET A 10 11.58 44.44 48.48
CA MET A 10 11.20 44.21 47.08
C MET A 10 9.99 43.29 47.06
N MET A 11 8.84 43.80 46.65
CA MET A 11 7.68 43.01 46.27
C MET A 11 7.97 42.33 44.92
N ALA A 12 8.17 41.03 44.91
CA ALA A 12 8.17 40.21 43.70
C ALA A 12 6.71 39.98 43.27
N VAL A 13 6.31 40.58 42.16
CA VAL A 13 5.06 40.27 41.49
C VAL A 13 5.26 38.96 40.75
N ALA A 14 4.79 37.86 41.32
CA ALA A 14 4.69 36.58 40.64
C ALA A 14 3.52 36.65 39.66
N ALA A 15 3.84 36.75 38.37
CA ALA A 15 2.86 36.56 37.31
C ALA A 15 2.38 35.12 37.35
N MET A 16 1.17 34.90 37.83
CA MET A 16 0.47 33.58 37.68
C MET A 16 0.17 33.36 36.22
N MET A 17 0.95 32.51 35.57
CA MET A 17 0.52 31.89 34.35
C MET A 17 -0.61 30.87 34.68
N PRO A 18 -1.71 30.86 33.92
CA PRO A 18 -2.74 29.89 34.16
C PRO A 18 -2.16 28.49 33.83
N SER A 19 -2.08 27.66 34.85
CA SER A 19 -1.82 26.21 34.65
C SER A 19 -2.99 25.63 33.86
N VAL A 20 -2.76 25.40 32.57
CA VAL A 20 -3.65 24.58 31.77
C VAL A 20 -3.57 23.19 32.38
N ARG A 21 -4.57 22.80 33.16
CA ARG A 21 -4.83 21.40 33.50
C ARG A 21 -5.12 20.70 32.16
N VAL A 22 -4.16 19.95 31.66
CA VAL A 22 -4.42 18.91 30.67
C VAL A 22 -5.23 17.86 31.40
N CYS A 23 -6.56 17.96 31.32
CA CYS A 23 -7.40 16.79 31.51
C CYS A 23 -6.88 15.72 30.56
N ALA A 24 -6.65 14.52 31.03
CA ALA A 24 -6.49 13.34 30.17
C ALA A 24 -7.79 13.19 29.39
N GLN A 25 -7.87 13.87 28.26
CA GLN A 25 -8.87 13.57 27.23
C GLN A 25 -8.52 12.18 26.68
N ALA A 26 -9.54 11.32 26.51
CA ALA A 26 -9.41 10.11 25.71
C ALA A 26 -8.62 10.43 24.45
N ASP A 27 -7.68 9.56 24.09
CA ASP A 27 -6.78 9.82 22.96
C ASP A 27 -7.62 10.27 21.75
N PRO A 28 -7.38 11.46 21.18
CA PRO A 28 -8.17 11.94 20.05
C PRO A 28 -8.24 10.90 18.91
N ALA A 29 -7.25 10.02 18.79
CA ALA A 29 -7.20 8.97 17.79
C ALA A 29 -8.28 7.90 17.96
N ASP A 30 -8.63 7.51 19.20
CA ASP A 30 -9.72 6.55 19.43
C ASP A 30 -11.10 7.18 19.16
N ALA A 31 -11.25 8.46 19.48
CA ALA A 31 -12.41 9.24 19.08
C ALA A 31 -12.42 9.52 17.56
N ILE A 32 -11.26 9.66 16.92
CA ILE A 32 -11.09 9.90 15.49
C ILE A 32 -11.44 8.64 14.70
N VAL A 33 -10.97 7.46 15.08
CA VAL A 33 -11.33 6.20 14.38
C VAL A 33 -12.84 5.96 14.47
N ALA A 34 -13.48 6.29 15.59
CA ALA A 34 -14.94 6.17 15.74
C ALA A 34 -15.72 7.31 15.05
N ALA A 35 -15.18 8.52 14.99
CA ALA A 35 -15.80 9.69 14.37
C ALA A 35 -15.52 9.78 12.85
N GLN A 36 -14.53 9.08 12.35
CA GLN A 36 -14.13 9.10 10.93
C GLN A 36 -15.13 8.46 10.00
N ASP A 37 -15.97 7.55 10.47
CA ASP A 37 -17.10 7.04 9.68
C ASP A 37 -18.19 8.10 9.49
N ALA A 38 -18.19 9.17 10.29
CA ALA A 38 -19.23 10.23 10.30
C ALA A 38 -18.77 11.59 9.70
N ALA A 39 -17.46 11.82 9.51
CA ALA A 39 -16.99 13.09 8.93
C ALA A 39 -17.12 13.09 7.40
N PRO A 40 -17.62 14.20 6.79
CA PRO A 40 -17.64 14.31 5.33
C PRO A 40 -16.22 14.29 4.79
N LYS A 41 -15.87 13.21 4.08
CA LYS A 41 -14.60 13.06 3.38
C LYS A 41 -14.60 13.89 2.11
N LEU A 42 -13.52 14.63 1.86
CA LEU A 42 -13.37 15.32 0.59
C LEU A 42 -13.14 14.28 -0.51
N SER A 43 -14.00 14.27 -1.53
CA SER A 43 -13.78 13.45 -2.71
C SER A 43 -12.82 14.17 -3.66
N VAL A 44 -11.69 13.54 -3.98
CA VAL A 44 -10.75 14.04 -4.99
C VAL A 44 -11.23 13.57 -6.35
N HIS A 45 -11.93 14.45 -7.07
CA HIS A 45 -12.54 14.18 -8.36
C HIS A 45 -12.10 15.24 -9.38
N PRO A 46 -10.87 15.12 -9.93
CA PRO A 46 -10.31 16.11 -10.82
C PRO A 46 -11.01 16.10 -12.19
N ALA A 47 -11.13 17.27 -12.82
CA ALA A 47 -11.68 17.39 -14.18
C ALA A 47 -10.77 16.75 -15.26
N THR A 48 -9.52 16.51 -14.94
CA THR A 48 -8.52 15.82 -15.76
C THR A 48 -7.52 15.15 -14.84
N VAL A 49 -6.83 14.13 -15.32
CA VAL A 49 -5.78 13.47 -14.53
C VAL A 49 -4.66 14.43 -14.15
N PHE A 50 -4.07 14.23 -13.00
CA PHE A 50 -2.85 14.91 -12.58
C PHE A 50 -1.63 14.17 -13.12
N TYR A 51 -0.62 14.94 -13.52
CA TYR A 51 0.63 14.42 -14.05
C TYR A 51 1.78 15.35 -13.67
N GLY A 52 2.81 14.81 -13.02
CA GLY A 52 3.87 15.64 -12.47
C GLY A 52 5.06 14.89 -11.91
N ALA A 53 5.75 15.52 -10.99
CA ALA A 53 6.89 14.95 -10.26
C ALA A 53 7.03 15.58 -8.88
N ALA A 54 7.70 14.89 -7.96
CA ALA A 54 8.25 15.48 -6.75
C ALA A 54 9.33 16.51 -7.14
N TYR A 55 9.26 17.71 -6.52
CA TYR A 55 10.12 18.83 -6.89
C TYR A 55 10.73 19.51 -5.67
N TYR A 56 12.05 19.57 -5.63
CA TYR A 56 12.80 20.17 -4.51
C TYR A 56 13.79 21.22 -5.04
N ASN A 57 13.33 22.46 -5.19
CA ASN A 57 14.20 23.57 -5.60
C ASN A 57 15.34 23.80 -4.60
N GLU A 58 15.12 23.47 -3.34
CA GLU A 58 16.09 23.56 -2.25
C GLU A 58 17.28 22.60 -2.39
N TYR A 59 17.13 21.50 -3.14
CA TYR A 59 18.22 20.57 -3.44
C TYR A 59 19.10 21.05 -4.60
N THR A 60 18.71 22.14 -5.27
CA THR A 60 19.49 22.76 -6.34
C THR A 60 19.89 24.18 -5.89
N PRO A 61 20.98 24.35 -5.13
CA PRO A 61 21.29 25.61 -4.46
C PRO A 61 21.43 26.78 -5.41
N SER A 62 20.69 27.85 -5.11
CA SER A 62 20.64 29.08 -5.91
C SER A 62 22.00 29.71 -6.22
N PRO A 63 23.02 29.69 -5.33
CA PRO A 63 24.36 30.18 -5.68
C PRO A 63 25.04 29.46 -6.83
N LEU A 64 24.74 28.16 -7.01
CA LEU A 64 25.30 27.36 -8.11
C LEU A 64 24.40 27.41 -9.38
N HIS A 65 23.08 27.54 -9.18
CA HIS A 65 22.09 27.47 -10.25
C HIS A 65 21.04 28.60 -10.12
N PRO A 66 21.43 29.89 -10.26
CA PRO A 66 20.56 31.04 -9.93
C PRO A 66 19.29 31.14 -10.79
N GLU A 67 19.34 30.66 -12.04
CA GLU A 67 18.21 30.69 -12.98
C GLU A 67 17.38 29.39 -12.97
N ARG A 68 17.69 28.46 -12.06
CA ARG A 68 17.17 27.09 -12.15
C ARG A 68 15.64 27.03 -12.02
N LEU A 69 15.06 27.70 -11.04
CA LEU A 69 13.60 27.69 -10.83
C LEU A 69 12.82 28.09 -12.09
N ALA A 70 13.19 29.20 -12.72
CA ALA A 70 12.50 29.67 -13.91
C ALA A 70 12.67 28.68 -15.09
N THR A 71 13.81 28.01 -15.18
CA THR A 71 14.07 26.99 -16.20
C THR A 71 13.25 25.74 -15.94
N ASP A 72 13.21 25.23 -14.71
CA ASP A 72 12.44 24.06 -14.34
C ASP A 72 10.95 24.26 -14.60
N VAL A 73 10.37 25.36 -14.13
CA VAL A 73 8.96 25.68 -14.35
C VAL A 73 8.62 25.73 -15.84
N ARG A 74 9.49 26.33 -16.65
CA ARG A 74 9.32 26.37 -18.11
C ARG A 74 9.37 24.96 -18.72
N MET A 75 10.30 24.12 -18.28
CA MET A 75 10.47 22.76 -18.76
C MET A 75 9.31 21.86 -18.31
N MET A 76 8.86 21.95 -17.08
CA MET A 76 7.69 21.23 -16.54
C MET A 76 6.43 21.56 -17.32
N LYS A 77 6.18 22.86 -17.56
CA LYS A 77 5.04 23.31 -18.38
C LYS A 77 5.11 22.77 -19.82
N ALA A 78 6.30 22.78 -20.43
CA ALA A 78 6.53 22.24 -21.76
C ALA A 78 6.35 20.71 -21.79
N ALA A 79 6.70 20.02 -20.72
CA ALA A 79 6.46 18.59 -20.52
C ALA A 79 4.99 18.25 -20.27
N GLY A 80 4.11 19.24 -20.05
CA GLY A 80 2.68 19.03 -19.78
C GLY A 80 2.34 18.73 -18.34
N PHE A 81 3.25 18.98 -17.41
CA PHE A 81 2.96 18.82 -15.98
C PHE A 81 1.92 19.84 -15.53
N ASN A 82 0.99 19.36 -14.69
CA ASN A 82 -0.08 20.16 -14.10
C ASN A 82 -0.12 20.10 -12.57
N VAL A 83 0.76 19.30 -11.96
CA VAL A 83 0.90 19.17 -10.51
C VAL A 83 2.37 18.94 -10.14
N VAL A 84 2.77 19.35 -8.94
CA VAL A 84 4.03 18.97 -8.29
C VAL A 84 3.79 18.76 -6.80
N ARG A 85 4.53 17.85 -6.20
CA ARG A 85 4.60 17.63 -4.75
C ARG A 85 5.90 18.18 -4.22
N MET A 86 5.86 18.86 -3.07
CA MET A 86 7.05 19.53 -2.50
C MET A 86 6.91 19.82 -1.01
N GLY A 87 8.04 20.00 -0.35
CA GLY A 87 8.12 20.62 0.99
C GLY A 87 8.10 19.65 2.17
N GLU A 88 7.96 18.34 1.96
CA GLU A 88 7.85 17.34 3.03
C GLU A 88 9.19 16.97 3.70
N SER A 89 10.33 17.31 3.10
CA SER A 89 11.64 16.81 3.58
C SER A 89 12.53 17.87 4.24
N THR A 90 12.07 19.10 4.42
CA THR A 90 12.96 20.25 4.69
C THR A 90 12.56 21.04 5.93
N TRP A 91 12.26 20.37 7.07
CA TRP A 91 11.90 21.05 8.32
C TRP A 91 12.91 22.14 8.70
N SER A 92 14.22 21.87 8.59
CA SER A 92 15.27 22.84 8.95
C SER A 92 15.25 24.13 8.14
N LEU A 93 14.71 24.14 6.92
CA LEU A 93 14.54 25.36 6.13
C LEU A 93 13.26 26.11 6.53
N TRP A 94 12.19 25.41 6.85
CA TRP A 94 10.96 26.00 7.34
C TRP A 94 11.13 26.65 8.72
N GLU A 95 11.92 26.00 9.59
CA GLU A 95 12.17 26.43 10.97
C GLU A 95 13.66 26.30 11.30
N PRO A 96 14.49 27.24 10.83
CA PRO A 96 15.94 27.23 11.06
C PRO A 96 16.36 27.35 12.53
N ALA A 97 15.48 27.82 13.37
CA ALA A 97 15.63 27.87 14.84
C ALA A 97 14.25 27.77 15.49
N PRO A 98 14.16 27.34 16.76
CA PRO A 98 12.88 27.16 17.46
C PRO A 98 11.96 28.37 17.35
N GLY A 99 10.77 28.20 16.80
CA GLY A 99 9.75 29.24 16.64
C GLY A 99 10.06 30.33 15.59
N LYS A 100 11.14 30.17 14.82
CA LYS A 100 11.50 31.12 13.74
C LYS A 100 11.22 30.46 12.40
N PHE A 101 10.09 30.86 11.80
CA PHE A 101 9.67 30.31 10.50
C PHE A 101 10.13 31.20 9.36
N ASP A 102 10.64 30.57 8.28
CA ASP A 102 10.99 31.21 7.01
C ASP A 102 10.19 30.56 5.88
N TYR A 103 9.35 31.34 5.24
CA TYR A 103 8.52 30.91 4.11
C TYR A 103 9.03 31.44 2.77
N ALA A 104 9.90 32.47 2.77
CA ALA A 104 10.24 33.20 1.56
C ALA A 104 10.87 32.36 0.47
N TRP A 105 11.62 31.32 0.84
CA TRP A 105 12.25 30.42 -0.10
C TRP A 105 11.23 29.55 -0.86
N MET A 106 10.16 29.09 -0.18
CA MET A 106 9.11 28.27 -0.79
C MET A 106 8.01 29.13 -1.43
N ASP A 107 7.68 30.31 -0.87
CA ASP A 107 6.72 31.24 -1.48
C ASP A 107 7.11 31.56 -2.91
N ARG A 108 8.40 31.78 -3.17
CA ARG A 108 8.95 31.99 -4.51
C ARG A 108 8.68 30.80 -5.45
N VAL A 109 8.78 29.58 -4.95
CA VAL A 109 8.54 28.35 -5.73
C VAL A 109 7.05 28.18 -6.01
N VAL A 110 6.22 28.29 -4.99
CA VAL A 110 4.75 28.20 -5.11
C VAL A 110 4.20 29.25 -6.06
N ASP A 111 4.67 30.50 -5.95
CA ASP A 111 4.29 31.59 -6.86
C ASP A 111 4.67 31.31 -8.32
N ALA A 112 5.84 30.73 -8.55
CA ALA A 112 6.29 30.35 -9.89
C ALA A 112 5.43 29.24 -10.49
N MET A 113 5.08 28.23 -9.69
CA MET A 113 4.17 27.13 -10.08
C MET A 113 2.77 27.65 -10.37
N SER A 114 2.21 28.49 -9.49
CA SER A 114 0.89 29.11 -9.67
C SER A 114 0.81 29.92 -10.98
N LYS A 115 1.81 30.77 -11.26
CA LYS A 115 1.89 31.54 -12.50
C LYS A 115 1.97 30.66 -13.75
N ALA A 116 2.54 29.46 -13.63
CA ALA A 116 2.60 28.48 -14.71
C ALA A 116 1.31 27.67 -14.87
N GLY A 117 0.37 27.72 -13.90
CA GLY A 117 -0.84 26.92 -13.85
C GLY A 117 -0.56 25.48 -13.40
N ILE A 118 0.54 25.26 -12.65
CA ILE A 118 0.91 23.99 -12.05
C ILE A 118 0.41 23.98 -10.61
N LYS A 119 -0.38 22.98 -10.24
CA LYS A 119 -0.91 22.81 -8.88
C LYS A 119 0.16 22.24 -7.95
N VAL A 120 -0.03 22.47 -6.66
CA VAL A 120 0.93 22.06 -5.61
C VAL A 120 0.22 21.14 -4.61
N ILE A 121 0.85 20.02 -4.31
CA ILE A 121 0.59 19.21 -3.13
C ILE A 121 1.72 19.51 -2.17
N MET A 122 1.39 20.11 -1.01
CA MET A 122 2.37 20.51 -0.01
C MET A 122 2.54 19.40 1.04
N GLY A 123 3.79 19.10 1.40
CA GLY A 123 4.09 18.10 2.41
C GLY A 123 4.33 18.70 3.81
N THR A 124 4.03 17.93 4.87
CA THR A 124 4.47 18.26 6.23
C THR A 124 5.83 17.62 6.49
N PRO A 125 6.89 18.39 6.78
CA PRO A 125 8.27 17.89 6.83
C PRO A 125 8.62 17.21 8.16
N THR A 126 7.75 16.36 8.66
CA THR A 126 7.84 15.80 10.02
C THR A 126 8.75 14.58 10.13
N TYR A 127 9.05 13.92 9.01
CA TYR A 127 9.92 12.72 9.02
C TYR A 127 11.43 13.04 9.08
N SER A 128 11.81 14.32 8.97
CA SER A 128 13.20 14.78 8.96
C SER A 128 13.44 15.82 10.04
N MET A 129 13.69 15.36 11.26
CA MET A 129 13.89 16.21 12.44
C MET A 129 15.13 17.10 12.29
N PRO A 130 15.05 18.44 12.57
CA PRO A 130 16.20 19.31 12.42
C PRO A 130 17.25 19.12 13.52
N VAL A 131 18.53 19.41 13.18
CA VAL A 131 19.68 19.26 14.09
C VAL A 131 19.49 19.98 15.42
N TRP A 132 18.89 21.20 15.39
CA TRP A 132 18.69 21.98 16.61
C TRP A 132 17.72 21.28 17.56
N LEU A 133 16.67 20.61 17.06
CA LEU A 133 15.70 19.89 17.88
C LEU A 133 16.35 18.64 18.50
N TRP A 134 17.09 17.86 17.71
CA TRP A 134 17.85 16.73 18.24
C TRP A 134 18.87 17.16 19.30
N LYS A 135 19.59 18.28 19.10
CA LYS A 135 20.58 18.77 20.08
C LYS A 135 19.95 19.20 21.40
N GLN A 136 18.75 19.74 21.36
CA GLN A 136 18.00 20.13 22.58
C GLN A 136 17.35 18.93 23.25
N HIS A 137 16.93 17.94 22.47
CA HIS A 137 16.13 16.80 22.91
C HIS A 137 16.66 15.48 22.28
N PRO A 138 17.85 15.01 22.69
CA PRO A 138 18.42 13.79 22.15
C PRO A 138 17.60 12.52 22.46
N GLU A 139 16.74 12.59 23.49
CA GLU A 139 15.81 11.55 23.87
C GLU A 139 14.68 11.30 22.86
N LEU A 140 14.52 12.19 21.86
CA LEU A 140 13.55 12.03 20.78
C LEU A 140 13.93 10.96 19.76
N LEU A 141 15.19 10.51 19.75
CA LEU A 141 15.59 9.44 18.84
C LEU A 141 14.90 8.12 19.18
N ALA A 142 14.55 7.37 18.17
CA ALA A 142 13.96 6.05 18.33
C ALA A 142 14.96 5.09 18.99
N ARG A 143 14.46 4.26 19.88
CA ARG A 143 15.19 3.17 20.49
C ARG A 143 14.67 1.84 19.94
N PRO A 144 15.41 1.19 19.05
CA PRO A 144 14.97 -0.09 18.48
C PRO A 144 15.00 -1.21 19.54
N LEU A 145 14.34 -2.31 19.21
CA LEU A 145 14.45 -3.55 20.00
C LEU A 145 15.91 -3.97 20.13
N GLY A 146 16.31 -4.41 21.34
CA GLY A 146 17.70 -4.75 21.64
C GLY A 146 18.51 -3.62 22.29
N GLY A 147 17.93 -2.43 22.41
CA GLY A 147 18.48 -1.29 23.15
C GLY A 147 19.37 -0.36 22.31
N GLY A 148 19.81 0.74 22.95
CA GLY A 148 20.49 1.84 22.30
C GLY A 148 19.54 2.76 21.53
N TYR A 149 19.99 3.97 21.21
CA TYR A 149 19.28 4.86 20.31
C TYR A 149 19.84 4.76 18.91
N VAL A 150 19.01 5.00 17.90
CA VAL A 150 19.51 5.20 16.53
C VAL A 150 20.41 6.44 16.48
N GLY A 151 21.33 6.49 15.53
CA GLY A 151 22.12 7.71 15.29
C GLY A 151 21.30 8.76 14.60
N TYR A 152 21.54 10.03 14.93
CA TYR A 152 21.00 11.15 14.15
C TYR A 152 21.68 11.23 12.78
N GLY A 153 20.93 11.59 11.76
CA GLY A 153 21.46 11.89 10.42
C GLY A 153 20.75 11.22 9.27
N MET A 154 19.86 10.26 9.58
CA MET A 154 18.92 9.73 8.61
C MET A 154 17.53 10.32 8.84
N ARG A 155 16.66 10.18 7.84
CA ARG A 155 15.23 10.43 8.01
C ARG A 155 14.59 9.33 8.87
N GLN A 156 13.45 9.60 9.50
CA GLN A 156 12.62 8.60 10.17
C GLN A 156 13.32 7.94 11.38
N ASP A 157 14.05 8.73 12.14
CA ASP A 157 14.83 8.28 13.30
C ASP A 157 14.27 8.72 14.64
N MET A 158 13.05 9.28 14.69
CA MET A 158 12.44 9.82 15.90
C MET A 158 11.38 8.89 16.52
N ASP A 159 11.19 9.04 17.82
CA ASP A 159 10.00 8.57 18.53
C ASP A 159 8.90 9.63 18.46
N TYR A 160 8.01 9.49 17.49
CA TYR A 160 6.92 10.42 17.25
C TYR A 160 5.78 10.34 18.29
N ASP A 161 5.82 9.40 19.23
CA ASP A 161 4.89 9.37 20.37
C ASP A 161 5.33 10.28 21.50
N ASN A 162 6.60 10.70 21.49
CA ASN A 162 7.12 11.61 22.49
C ASN A 162 6.37 12.95 22.46
N PRO A 163 5.82 13.44 23.60
CA PRO A 163 5.03 14.67 23.63
C PRO A 163 5.81 15.92 23.22
N VAL A 164 7.14 15.94 23.44
CA VAL A 164 7.98 17.06 23.01
C VAL A 164 8.08 17.10 21.49
N PHE A 165 8.29 15.93 20.84
CA PHE A 165 8.25 15.86 19.39
C PHE A 165 6.90 16.32 18.82
N ARG A 166 5.79 15.82 19.40
CA ARG A 166 4.43 16.22 19.01
C ARG A 166 4.20 17.71 19.14
N GLN A 167 4.74 18.35 20.16
CA GLN A 167 4.62 19.79 20.34
C GLN A 167 5.28 20.56 19.20
N TYR A 168 6.54 20.26 18.86
CA TYR A 168 7.27 20.96 17.80
C TYR A 168 6.69 20.66 16.41
N ALA A 169 6.45 19.40 16.11
CA ALA A 169 5.84 18.99 14.84
C ALA A 169 4.44 19.59 14.65
N GLY A 170 3.62 19.64 15.70
CA GLY A 170 2.31 20.27 15.67
C GLY A 170 2.37 21.77 15.39
N GLN A 171 3.31 22.49 16.01
CA GLN A 171 3.54 23.92 15.74
C GLN A 171 3.94 24.14 14.27
N LEU A 172 4.86 23.33 13.76
CA LEU A 172 5.29 23.38 12.36
C LEU A 172 4.10 23.18 11.41
N ILE A 173 3.36 22.09 11.56
CA ILE A 173 2.20 21.77 10.71
C ILE A 173 1.20 22.92 10.69
N VAL A 174 0.79 23.41 11.87
CA VAL A 174 -0.21 24.48 11.99
C VAL A 174 0.27 25.76 11.29
N ASN A 175 1.55 26.13 11.45
CA ASN A 175 2.10 27.33 10.83
C ASN A 175 2.15 27.19 9.30
N LEU A 176 2.63 26.07 8.76
CA LEU A 176 2.69 25.82 7.32
C LEU A 176 1.30 25.85 6.70
N VAL A 177 0.36 25.10 7.28
CA VAL A 177 -1.00 24.99 6.73
C VAL A 177 -1.71 26.32 6.72
N ARG A 178 -1.60 27.11 7.80
CA ARG A 178 -2.19 28.45 7.87
C ARG A 178 -1.59 29.42 6.85
N HIS A 179 -0.28 29.30 6.58
CA HIS A 179 0.40 30.15 5.62
C HIS A 179 -0.15 29.94 4.20
N TYR A 180 -0.34 28.66 3.77
CA TYR A 180 -0.78 28.35 2.41
C TYR A 180 -2.29 28.10 2.26
N ARG A 181 -3.08 28.17 3.32
CA ARG A 181 -4.53 27.84 3.27
C ARG A 181 -5.32 28.64 2.23
N ASN A 182 -4.93 29.88 1.97
CA ASN A 182 -5.65 30.76 1.05
C ASN A 182 -5.10 30.75 -0.38
N ASN A 183 -4.08 29.95 -0.65
CA ASN A 183 -3.56 29.78 -2.00
C ASN A 183 -4.39 28.73 -2.76
N PRO A 184 -5.12 29.10 -3.84
CA PRO A 184 -6.00 28.17 -4.56
C PRO A 184 -5.23 27.15 -5.43
N ASP A 185 -3.93 27.31 -5.58
CA ASP A 185 -3.07 26.40 -6.33
C ASP A 185 -2.42 25.34 -5.42
N VAL A 186 -2.44 25.52 -4.11
CA VAL A 186 -2.17 24.46 -3.14
C VAL A 186 -3.46 23.64 -2.98
N ILE A 187 -3.52 22.48 -3.65
CA ILE A 187 -4.74 21.67 -3.77
C ILE A 187 -4.86 20.57 -2.71
N GLY A 188 -3.77 20.24 -2.03
CA GLY A 188 -3.74 19.18 -1.04
C GLY A 188 -2.51 19.20 -0.16
N TRP A 189 -2.57 18.40 0.88
CA TRP A 189 -1.51 18.21 1.87
C TRP A 189 -1.17 16.72 1.97
N GLN A 190 0.11 16.41 1.80
CA GLN A 190 0.67 15.13 2.19
C GLN A 190 1.15 15.22 3.63
N VAL A 191 0.65 14.38 4.53
CA VAL A 191 1.14 14.32 5.90
C VAL A 191 2.26 13.30 6.01
N ASP A 192 3.41 13.75 6.53
CA ASP A 192 4.63 12.94 6.67
C ASP A 192 5.10 12.33 5.33
N ASN A 193 5.92 11.29 5.36
CA ASN A 193 6.41 10.58 4.18
C ASN A 193 6.72 9.13 4.52
N GLU A 194 6.06 8.19 3.81
CA GLU A 194 6.29 6.73 3.93
C GLU A 194 6.36 6.25 5.40
N THR A 195 5.48 6.78 6.23
CA THR A 195 5.54 6.61 7.68
C THR A 195 5.46 5.15 8.09
N SER A 196 6.32 4.77 9.03
CA SER A 196 6.32 3.45 9.65
C SER A 196 6.48 3.57 11.18
N SER A 197 6.57 2.44 11.86
CA SER A 197 6.82 2.45 13.31
C SER A 197 8.24 2.87 13.69
N TYR A 198 9.14 3.01 12.72
CA TYR A 198 10.59 3.26 12.85
C TYR A 198 11.30 2.30 13.83
N GLY A 199 10.67 1.13 14.07
CA GLY A 199 11.16 0.14 15.02
C GLY A 199 11.23 0.62 16.48
N ALA A 200 10.62 1.75 16.81
CA ALA A 200 10.71 2.37 18.12
C ALA A 200 10.13 1.47 19.21
N SER A 201 10.90 1.29 20.27
CA SER A 201 10.53 0.60 21.51
C SER A 201 10.94 1.41 22.75
N ASN A 202 10.87 2.74 22.65
CA ASN A 202 11.14 3.67 23.73
C ASN A 202 10.25 3.37 24.95
N PRO A 203 10.60 3.79 26.15
CA PRO A 203 9.79 3.54 27.35
C PRO A 203 8.33 3.97 27.20
N ASP A 204 8.07 5.11 26.58
CA ASP A 204 6.71 5.62 26.34
C ASP A 204 5.93 4.71 25.37
N VAL A 205 6.59 4.20 24.35
CA VAL A 205 6.03 3.21 23.41
C VAL A 205 5.63 1.93 24.16
N PHE A 206 6.49 1.44 25.05
CA PHE A 206 6.20 0.24 25.83
C PHE A 206 5.06 0.48 26.83
N HIS A 207 5.01 1.62 27.51
CA HIS A 207 3.91 1.98 28.40
C HIS A 207 2.58 2.02 27.63
N GLY A 208 2.55 2.65 26.48
CA GLY A 208 1.38 2.67 25.59
C GLY A 208 0.96 1.27 25.12
N PHE A 209 1.91 0.37 24.88
CA PHE A 209 1.59 -1.04 24.61
C PHE A 209 0.89 -1.73 25.77
N VAL A 210 1.37 -1.51 26.99
CA VAL A 210 0.71 -2.06 28.19
C VAL A 210 -0.70 -1.52 28.33
N ASP A 211 -0.92 -0.23 28.06
CA ASP A 211 -2.25 0.38 28.12
C ASP A 211 -3.18 -0.18 27.02
N TYR A 212 -2.66 -0.38 25.80
CA TYR A 212 -3.38 -1.09 24.74
C TYR A 212 -3.81 -2.51 25.17
N LEU A 213 -2.95 -3.25 25.88
CA LEU A 213 -3.30 -4.57 26.38
C LEU A 213 -4.37 -4.52 27.48
N LYS A 214 -4.31 -3.54 28.40
CA LYS A 214 -5.34 -3.31 29.41
C LYS A 214 -6.70 -3.04 28.78
N GLU A 215 -6.73 -2.20 27.76
CA GLU A 215 -7.95 -1.88 27.01
C GLU A 215 -8.52 -3.14 26.35
N ARG A 216 -7.66 -3.93 25.69
CA ARG A 216 -8.07 -5.13 24.94
C ARG A 216 -8.54 -6.29 25.84
N PHE A 217 -7.87 -6.53 26.95
CA PHE A 217 -8.09 -7.73 27.77
C PHE A 217 -8.71 -7.45 29.16
N GLY A 218 -8.66 -6.22 29.63
CA GLY A 218 -9.14 -5.82 30.95
C GLY A 218 -8.23 -6.29 32.09
N THR A 219 -7.89 -7.56 32.13
CA THR A 219 -7.04 -8.14 33.19
C THR A 219 -5.89 -8.99 32.61
N PRO A 220 -4.76 -9.10 33.36
CA PRO A 220 -3.66 -9.97 32.97
C PRO A 220 -4.09 -11.43 32.77
N GLU A 221 -4.94 -11.94 33.65
CA GLU A 221 -5.43 -13.34 33.61
C GLU A 221 -6.27 -13.61 32.33
N ALA A 222 -6.99 -12.62 31.84
CA ALA A 222 -7.71 -12.74 30.55
C ALA A 222 -6.74 -12.82 29.38
N MET A 223 -5.67 -12.02 29.40
CA MET A 223 -4.59 -12.06 28.42
C MET A 223 -3.83 -13.40 28.50
N ASP A 224 -3.45 -13.85 29.70
CA ASP A 224 -2.72 -15.10 29.91
C ASP A 224 -3.48 -16.30 29.32
N ARG A 225 -4.79 -16.36 29.55
CA ARG A 225 -5.65 -17.38 28.94
C ARG A 225 -5.75 -17.28 27.45
N ALA A 226 -5.84 -16.06 26.89
CA ALA A 226 -5.95 -15.85 25.46
C ALA A 226 -4.66 -16.17 24.70
N TRP A 227 -3.50 -16.00 25.35
CA TRP A 227 -2.18 -16.21 24.79
C TRP A 227 -1.52 -17.52 25.21
N LEU A 228 -2.15 -18.29 26.09
CA LEU A 228 -1.63 -19.54 26.67
C LEU A 228 -0.25 -19.37 27.34
N LEU A 229 -0.09 -18.29 28.11
CA LEU A 229 1.19 -17.90 28.71
C LEU A 229 1.69 -18.84 29.79
N ASN A 230 0.87 -19.76 30.31
CA ASN A 230 1.32 -20.82 31.22
C ASN A 230 2.39 -21.73 30.58
N TYR A 231 2.53 -21.73 29.26
CA TYR A 231 3.63 -22.41 28.60
C TYR A 231 4.97 -21.72 28.91
N TRP A 232 5.89 -22.46 29.50
CA TRP A 232 7.17 -21.99 30.06
C TRP A 232 7.04 -20.98 31.22
N GLY A 233 5.88 -20.93 31.89
CA GLY A 233 5.67 -20.06 33.06
C GLY A 233 5.76 -18.56 32.74
N GLN A 234 5.17 -18.14 31.64
CA GLN A 234 5.18 -16.74 31.18
C GLN A 234 3.98 -15.94 31.68
N ASP A 235 3.20 -16.48 32.59
CA ASP A 235 2.01 -15.83 33.17
C ASP A 235 2.32 -14.46 33.75
N VAL A 236 1.46 -13.48 33.50
CA VAL A 236 1.57 -12.11 34.02
C VAL A 236 0.46 -11.83 35.00
N TYR A 237 0.81 -11.69 36.30
CA TYR A 237 -0.16 -11.48 37.38
C TYR A 237 -0.45 -10.00 37.68
N ASP A 238 0.33 -9.08 37.13
CA ASP A 238 0.17 -7.63 37.30
C ASP A 238 0.74 -6.92 36.07
N TRP A 239 -0.01 -5.98 35.53
CA TRP A 239 0.40 -5.22 34.33
C TRP A 239 1.78 -4.54 34.47
N LYS A 240 2.18 -4.13 35.67
CA LYS A 240 3.52 -3.56 35.93
C LYS A 240 4.68 -4.54 35.70
N ASN A 241 4.37 -5.85 35.70
CA ASN A 241 5.33 -6.92 35.49
C ASN A 241 5.36 -7.40 34.02
N MET A 242 4.67 -6.69 33.10
CA MET A 242 4.67 -7.04 31.69
C MET A 242 6.10 -7.04 31.15
N PRO A 243 6.59 -8.14 30.53
CA PRO A 243 7.94 -8.18 29.97
C PRO A 243 8.05 -7.29 28.76
N THR A 244 9.24 -6.69 28.56
CA THR A 244 9.52 -5.91 27.35
C THR A 244 9.52 -6.79 26.09
N ARG A 245 9.41 -6.15 24.94
CA ARG A 245 9.34 -6.84 23.64
C ARG A 245 10.66 -7.52 23.24
N ASP A 246 11.80 -7.09 23.80
CA ASP A 246 13.14 -7.44 23.30
C ASP A 246 13.38 -8.94 23.11
N ASN A 247 12.93 -9.77 24.06
CA ASN A 247 13.09 -11.24 24.00
C ASN A 247 11.76 -12.00 23.95
N ALA A 248 10.63 -11.32 23.71
CA ALA A 248 9.35 -12.00 23.67
C ALA A 248 9.27 -12.97 22.51
N THR A 249 9.06 -14.26 22.80
CA THR A 249 8.99 -15.33 21.79
C THR A 249 7.58 -15.82 21.53
N ASN A 250 6.62 -15.56 22.45
CA ASN A 250 5.23 -15.97 22.29
C ASN A 250 4.61 -15.33 21.03
N PRO A 251 4.04 -16.10 20.08
CA PRO A 251 3.47 -15.58 18.84
C PRO A 251 2.34 -14.57 19.05
N SER A 252 1.50 -14.78 20.08
CA SER A 252 0.39 -13.86 20.41
C SER A 252 0.91 -12.51 20.90
N TYR A 253 1.99 -12.52 21.70
CA TYR A 253 2.68 -11.30 22.11
C TYR A 253 3.23 -10.54 20.89
N LYS A 254 3.93 -11.25 20.00
CA LYS A 254 4.49 -10.66 18.78
C LYS A 254 3.41 -10.04 17.90
N LEU A 255 2.30 -10.75 17.73
CA LEU A 255 1.16 -10.26 16.95
C LEU A 255 0.52 -9.01 17.59
N ALA A 256 0.35 -9.01 18.92
CA ALA A 256 -0.17 -7.85 19.66
C ALA A 256 0.77 -6.63 19.54
N TRP A 257 2.09 -6.86 19.63
CA TRP A 257 3.08 -5.81 19.44
C TRP A 257 3.04 -5.22 18.00
N SER A 258 2.92 -6.06 16.97
CA SER A 258 2.79 -5.58 15.59
C SER A 258 1.52 -4.74 15.41
N ARG A 259 0.37 -5.21 15.92
CA ARG A 259 -0.88 -4.45 15.90
C ARG A 259 -0.76 -3.09 16.60
N TYR A 260 -0.13 -3.07 17.78
CA TYR A 260 0.11 -1.83 18.52
C TYR A 260 1.06 -0.91 17.74
N SER A 261 2.15 -1.44 17.18
CA SER A 261 3.08 -0.64 16.36
C SER A 261 2.38 -0.03 15.14
N GLN A 262 1.54 -0.78 14.45
CA GLN A 262 0.72 -0.30 13.34
C GLN A 262 -0.33 0.74 13.78
N LEU A 263 -0.96 0.52 14.94
CA LEU A 263 -1.89 1.48 15.52
C LEU A 263 -1.21 2.83 15.84
N ARG A 264 0.04 2.80 16.33
CA ARG A 264 0.83 4.03 16.56
C ARG A 264 1.02 4.82 15.26
N VAL A 265 1.36 4.14 14.16
CA VAL A 265 1.48 4.79 12.85
C VAL A 265 0.15 5.45 12.46
N THR A 266 -0.95 4.70 12.56
CA THR A 266 -2.28 5.21 12.25
C THR A 266 -2.63 6.43 13.11
N ARG A 267 -2.37 6.39 14.42
CA ARG A 267 -2.62 7.49 15.35
C ARG A 267 -1.77 8.73 15.04
N TYR A 268 -0.53 8.52 14.64
CA TYR A 268 0.37 9.61 14.26
C TYR A 268 -0.09 10.33 13.00
N LEU A 269 -0.42 9.58 11.96
CA LEU A 269 -0.93 10.14 10.71
C LEU A 269 -2.32 10.77 10.90
N ALA A 270 -3.23 10.14 11.66
CA ALA A 270 -4.53 10.71 11.99
C ALA A 270 -4.41 12.05 12.72
N TRP A 271 -3.47 12.16 13.66
CA TRP A 271 -3.19 13.41 14.37
C TRP A 271 -2.68 14.52 13.44
N GLN A 272 -1.75 14.21 12.52
CA GLN A 272 -1.31 15.19 11.53
C GLN A 272 -2.46 15.60 10.59
N ALA A 273 -3.20 14.62 10.07
CA ALA A 273 -4.34 14.87 9.21
C ALA A 273 -5.41 15.74 9.89
N GLN A 274 -5.64 15.56 11.20
CA GLN A 274 -6.54 16.40 11.98
C GLN A 274 -6.02 17.84 12.05
N LEU A 275 -4.75 18.06 12.39
CA LEU A 275 -4.15 19.39 12.45
C LEU A 275 -4.25 20.13 11.11
N VAL A 276 -4.02 19.39 10.00
CA VAL A 276 -4.18 19.95 8.66
C VAL A 276 -5.65 20.32 8.42
N ARG A 277 -6.61 19.44 8.69
CA ARG A 277 -8.04 19.70 8.47
C ARG A 277 -8.58 20.90 9.25
N GLU A 278 -8.10 21.08 10.47
CA GLU A 278 -8.48 22.21 11.32
C GLU A 278 -7.97 23.57 10.80
N ASN A 279 -6.91 23.58 9.99
CA ASN A 279 -6.21 24.78 9.58
C ASN A 279 -6.21 25.06 8.07
N ARG A 280 -6.51 24.06 7.22
CA ARG A 280 -6.55 24.16 5.74
C ARG A 280 -7.78 24.90 5.23
N ALA A 281 -7.80 25.23 3.94
CA ALA A 281 -9.05 25.54 3.25
C ALA A 281 -9.86 24.24 2.99
N PRO A 282 -11.21 24.31 2.97
CA PRO A 282 -12.04 23.11 2.79
C PRO A 282 -11.81 22.34 1.48
N ALA A 283 -11.32 23.02 0.44
CA ALA A 283 -11.05 22.42 -0.87
C ALA A 283 -9.71 21.69 -0.98
N GLN A 284 -8.81 21.86 -0.03
CA GLN A 284 -7.51 21.19 -0.01
C GLN A 284 -7.68 19.79 0.58
N PHE A 285 -7.32 18.74 -0.14
CA PHE A 285 -7.40 17.37 0.38
C PHE A 285 -6.24 17.04 1.32
N VAL A 286 -6.37 15.95 2.08
CA VAL A 286 -5.31 15.38 2.92
C VAL A 286 -5.05 13.96 2.49
N THR A 287 -3.78 13.61 2.34
CA THR A 287 -3.30 12.27 2.05
C THR A 287 -1.98 12.01 2.78
N THR A 288 -1.56 10.77 2.84
CA THR A 288 -0.18 10.36 3.06
C THR A 288 0.26 9.48 1.91
N ASP A 289 1.55 9.40 1.62
CA ASP A 289 2.07 8.46 0.66
C ASP A 289 2.47 7.15 1.35
N PHE A 290 1.94 6.04 0.90
CA PHE A 290 2.41 4.73 1.33
C PHE A 290 3.71 4.39 0.59
N GLY A 291 4.75 4.02 1.31
CA GLY A 291 6.01 3.52 0.73
C GLY A 291 5.89 2.08 0.22
N SER A 292 4.95 1.82 -0.66
CA SER A 292 4.37 0.54 -1.06
C SER A 292 3.33 0.01 -0.06
N ILE A 293 2.34 -0.70 -0.59
CA ILE A 293 1.30 -1.37 0.20
C ILE A 293 1.69 -2.86 0.41
N MET A 294 1.12 -3.52 1.40
CA MET A 294 1.47 -4.85 1.93
C MET A 294 2.79 -4.86 2.72
N ARG A 295 3.01 -3.85 3.54
CA ARG A 295 4.13 -3.81 4.48
C ARG A 295 3.71 -4.33 5.86
N PRO A 296 4.57 -5.12 6.54
CA PRO A 296 4.20 -5.69 7.87
C PRO A 296 4.20 -4.66 9.00
N ASP A 297 4.78 -3.49 8.81
CA ASP A 297 4.98 -2.45 9.81
C ASP A 297 3.88 -1.37 9.81
N VAL A 298 2.92 -1.46 8.91
CA VAL A 298 1.75 -0.56 8.81
C VAL A 298 0.46 -1.36 8.62
N ASP A 299 -0.68 -0.76 8.94
CA ASP A 299 -2.01 -1.25 8.56
C ASP A 299 -2.66 -0.22 7.65
N GLU A 300 -2.50 -0.42 6.36
CA GLU A 300 -3.00 0.48 5.32
C GLU A 300 -4.53 0.63 5.39
N THR A 301 -5.22 -0.41 5.84
CA THR A 301 -6.68 -0.39 5.94
C THR A 301 -7.16 0.60 7.00
N GLN A 302 -6.39 0.79 8.07
CA GLN A 302 -6.67 1.76 9.12
C GLN A 302 -6.23 3.17 8.71
N ILE A 303 -5.03 3.31 8.15
CA ILE A 303 -4.50 4.60 7.71
C ILE A 303 -5.40 5.22 6.63
N ALA A 304 -5.84 4.45 5.64
CA ALA A 304 -6.72 4.94 4.58
C ALA A 304 -8.02 5.57 5.09
N ARG A 305 -8.48 5.19 6.29
CA ARG A 305 -9.65 5.81 6.94
C ARG A 305 -9.37 7.20 7.45
N THR A 306 -8.11 7.55 7.67
CA THR A 306 -7.71 8.86 8.17
C THR A 306 -7.53 9.89 7.05
N GLU A 307 -7.42 9.45 5.80
CA GLU A 307 -7.11 10.26 4.63
C GLU A 307 -8.34 10.57 3.77
N ASP A 308 -8.28 11.67 3.00
CA ASP A 308 -9.32 12.01 2.02
C ASP A 308 -9.19 11.13 0.77
N VAL A 309 -7.97 10.86 0.32
CA VAL A 309 -7.62 10.02 -0.83
C VAL A 309 -6.40 9.15 -0.50
N VAL A 310 -6.37 7.93 -1.01
CA VAL A 310 -5.18 7.05 -0.91
C VAL A 310 -4.13 7.52 -1.90
N ALA A 311 -2.87 7.65 -1.43
CA ALA A 311 -1.71 7.85 -2.28
C ALA A 311 -0.68 6.75 -2.02
N ASN A 312 -0.02 6.26 -3.06
CA ASN A 312 0.90 5.15 -2.98
C ASN A 312 2.12 5.39 -3.85
N ASN A 313 3.29 5.10 -3.32
CA ASN A 313 4.55 5.05 -4.06
C ASN A 313 4.69 3.67 -4.69
N ILE A 314 4.78 3.61 -6.01
CA ILE A 314 4.83 2.35 -6.76
C ILE A 314 6.11 2.33 -7.58
N TYR A 315 7.09 1.56 -7.12
CA TYR A 315 8.36 1.36 -7.80
C TYR A 315 8.49 -0.07 -8.31
N HIS A 316 8.96 -0.24 -9.54
CA HIS A 316 9.04 -1.55 -10.22
C HIS A 316 10.32 -1.68 -11.04
N GLY A 317 10.63 -2.89 -11.49
CA GLY A 317 11.72 -3.15 -12.42
C GLY A 317 11.42 -2.64 -13.83
N TRP A 318 12.47 -2.33 -14.59
CA TRP A 318 12.40 -1.95 -15.99
C TRP A 318 12.94 -3.03 -16.93
N GLN A 319 13.00 -2.70 -18.20
CA GLN A 319 13.57 -3.52 -19.27
C GLN A 319 12.79 -4.82 -19.47
N ASP A 320 13.49 -5.95 -19.51
CA ASP A 320 12.86 -7.25 -19.78
C ASP A 320 12.02 -7.78 -18.61
N ASP A 321 12.16 -7.20 -17.42
CA ASP A 321 11.39 -7.57 -16.24
C ASP A 321 10.07 -6.78 -16.10
N TYR A 322 9.85 -5.75 -16.93
CA TYR A 322 8.64 -4.92 -16.84
C TYR A 322 7.46 -5.57 -17.55
N ASN A 323 6.44 -5.96 -16.79
CA ASN A 323 5.22 -6.58 -17.28
C ASN A 323 3.91 -5.95 -16.72
N GLY A 324 4.00 -4.88 -15.92
CA GLY A 324 2.85 -4.15 -15.35
C GLY A 324 2.06 -4.90 -14.27
N GLU A 325 2.42 -6.13 -13.93
CA GLU A 325 1.68 -6.92 -12.93
C GLU A 325 1.73 -6.27 -11.56
N TYR A 326 2.93 -5.83 -11.14
CA TYR A 326 3.12 -5.21 -9.84
C TYR A 326 2.35 -3.89 -9.72
N ASP A 327 2.31 -3.08 -10.77
CA ASP A 327 1.54 -1.82 -10.82
C ASP A 327 0.05 -2.10 -10.70
N ALA A 328 -0.43 -3.14 -11.36
CA ALA A 328 -1.82 -3.59 -11.28
C ALA A 328 -2.18 -4.11 -9.88
N LEU A 329 -1.30 -4.86 -9.24
CA LEU A 329 -1.46 -5.35 -7.86
C LEU A 329 -1.57 -4.18 -6.87
N GLN A 330 -0.61 -3.27 -6.90
CA GLN A 330 -0.54 -2.10 -6.02
C GLN A 330 -1.73 -1.15 -6.26
N GLY A 331 -2.07 -0.90 -7.52
CA GLY A 331 -3.22 -0.08 -7.90
C GLY A 331 -4.56 -0.69 -7.49
N SER A 332 -4.73 -2.00 -7.65
CA SER A 332 -5.93 -2.71 -7.20
C SER A 332 -6.13 -2.63 -5.70
N LEU A 333 -5.05 -2.79 -4.93
CA LEU A 333 -5.11 -2.66 -3.48
C LEU A 333 -5.37 -1.21 -3.05
N ALA A 334 -4.64 -0.23 -3.59
CA ALA A 334 -4.84 1.19 -3.29
C ALA A 334 -6.28 1.64 -3.54
N ARG A 335 -6.86 1.27 -4.71
CA ARG A 335 -8.26 1.54 -5.03
C ARG A 335 -9.21 0.89 -4.02
N SER A 336 -8.94 -0.34 -3.61
CA SER A 336 -9.82 -1.12 -2.74
C SER A 336 -9.86 -0.61 -1.30
N LEU A 337 -8.82 0.06 -0.82
CA LEU A 337 -8.76 0.64 0.53
C LEU A 337 -9.91 1.63 0.81
N LYS A 338 -10.35 2.37 -0.22
CA LYS A 338 -11.44 3.35 -0.12
C LYS A 338 -12.56 3.15 -1.16
N HIS A 339 -12.46 2.14 -2.02
CA HIS A 339 -13.37 1.90 -3.15
C HIS A 339 -13.51 3.14 -4.08
N THR A 340 -12.40 3.85 -4.31
CA THR A 340 -12.34 5.05 -5.14
C THR A 340 -10.97 5.15 -5.82
N ASN A 341 -10.84 6.07 -6.77
CA ASN A 341 -9.57 6.36 -7.43
C ASN A 341 -8.49 6.77 -6.41
N TYR A 342 -7.25 6.53 -6.76
CA TYR A 342 -6.07 6.78 -5.91
C TYR A 342 -5.06 7.68 -6.64
N LEU A 343 -4.01 8.08 -5.93
CA LEU A 343 -2.90 8.86 -6.45
C LEU A 343 -1.63 8.00 -6.45
N VAL A 344 -0.84 8.08 -7.51
CA VAL A 344 0.55 7.61 -7.51
C VAL A 344 1.41 8.83 -7.23
N THR A 345 1.94 8.90 -6.01
CA THR A 345 2.73 10.02 -5.51
C THR A 345 4.20 9.88 -5.86
N GLU A 346 4.65 8.66 -6.12
CA GLU A 346 5.98 8.39 -6.63
C GLU A 346 5.97 7.14 -7.50
N THR A 347 6.58 7.26 -8.68
CA THR A 347 7.02 6.13 -9.50
C THR A 347 8.35 6.47 -10.16
N ASN A 348 9.05 5.47 -10.68
CA ASN A 348 10.37 5.69 -11.25
C ASN A 348 10.34 6.42 -12.59
N ALA A 349 11.10 7.51 -12.69
CA ALA A 349 11.36 8.19 -13.96
C ALA A 349 12.46 7.49 -14.77
N GLN A 350 13.43 6.86 -14.11
CA GLN A 350 14.55 6.16 -14.73
C GLN A 350 14.98 4.97 -13.85
N THR A 351 16.20 5.00 -13.34
CA THR A 351 16.79 3.96 -12.49
C THR A 351 16.36 4.10 -11.04
N LEU A 352 16.45 3.01 -10.29
CA LEU A 352 16.21 2.94 -8.84
C LEU A 352 17.53 2.62 -8.12
N GLY A 353 17.64 3.14 -6.91
CA GLY A 353 18.67 2.71 -5.98
C GLY A 353 19.52 3.83 -5.39
N TRP A 354 20.17 3.52 -4.30
CA TRP A 354 21.03 4.42 -3.55
C TRP A 354 22.53 4.26 -3.90
N ASP A 355 22.83 3.33 -4.77
CA ASP A 355 24.17 3.10 -5.29
C ASP A 355 24.16 2.80 -6.79
N SER A 356 25.31 2.59 -7.38
CA SER A 356 25.44 2.34 -8.82
C SER A 356 25.19 0.87 -9.23
N ALA A 357 24.85 0.00 -8.31
CA ALA A 357 24.52 -1.38 -8.63
C ALA A 357 23.04 -1.51 -9.05
N GLY A 358 22.77 -2.31 -10.08
CA GLY A 358 21.38 -2.56 -10.51
C GLY A 358 20.72 -1.38 -11.24
N GLN A 359 21.49 -0.54 -11.90
CA GLN A 359 20.98 0.60 -12.66
C GLN A 359 20.43 0.17 -14.02
N TYR A 360 19.12 -0.13 -14.07
CA TYR A 360 18.40 -0.56 -15.27
C TYR A 360 17.39 0.52 -15.70
N PRO A 361 17.78 1.49 -16.57
CA PRO A 361 16.83 2.50 -17.06
C PRO A 361 15.79 1.89 -18.01
N PRO A 362 14.59 2.49 -18.12
CA PRO A 362 13.55 2.00 -19.02
C PRO A 362 13.99 1.98 -20.48
N TYR A 363 13.48 1.02 -21.26
CA TYR A 363 13.54 1.07 -22.71
C TYR A 363 12.61 2.17 -23.26
N ASP A 364 12.83 2.61 -24.49
CA ASP A 364 11.97 3.60 -25.13
C ASP A 364 10.53 3.06 -25.25
N GLY A 365 9.57 3.81 -24.77
CA GLY A 365 8.16 3.44 -24.71
C GLY A 365 7.70 2.91 -23.35
N GLN A 366 8.60 2.41 -22.50
CA GLN A 366 8.23 1.85 -21.20
C GLN A 366 7.68 2.89 -20.22
N LEU A 367 8.28 4.09 -20.14
CA LEU A 367 7.74 5.18 -19.30
C LEU A 367 6.31 5.55 -19.71
N ARG A 368 6.04 5.54 -21.01
CA ARG A 368 4.69 5.83 -21.51
C ARG A 368 3.72 4.70 -21.15
N LEU A 369 4.12 3.46 -21.35
CA LEU A 369 3.33 2.30 -21.00
C LEU A 369 3.01 2.29 -19.51
N ASP A 370 3.99 2.55 -18.64
CA ASP A 370 3.85 2.65 -17.18
C ASP A 370 2.82 3.70 -16.77
N ALA A 371 2.95 4.93 -17.25
CA ALA A 371 2.00 5.98 -16.92
C ALA A 371 0.55 5.58 -17.27
N PHE A 372 0.33 4.96 -18.44
CA PHE A 372 -0.99 4.49 -18.82
C PHE A 372 -1.43 3.22 -18.08
N THR A 373 -0.50 2.39 -17.59
CA THR A 373 -0.79 1.27 -16.70
C THR A 373 -1.40 1.76 -15.39
N HIS A 374 -0.84 2.80 -14.78
CA HIS A 374 -1.41 3.40 -13.57
C HIS A 374 -2.82 3.96 -13.80
N TYR A 375 -3.04 4.73 -14.88
CA TYR A 375 -4.38 5.24 -15.20
C TYR A 375 -5.38 4.12 -15.53
N ALA A 376 -4.94 3.06 -16.21
CA ALA A 376 -5.78 1.90 -16.51
C ALA A 376 -6.24 1.15 -15.25
N ASN A 377 -5.46 1.21 -14.17
CA ASN A 377 -5.79 0.65 -12.86
C ASN A 377 -6.54 1.63 -11.93
N GLY A 378 -6.90 2.82 -12.43
CA GLY A 378 -7.75 3.79 -11.74
C GLY A 378 -7.01 4.89 -10.99
N ALA A 379 -5.74 5.14 -11.25
CA ALA A 379 -5.06 6.31 -10.72
C ALA A 379 -5.64 7.60 -11.30
N ASN A 380 -5.76 8.65 -10.48
CA ASN A 380 -6.08 10.01 -10.92
C ASN A 380 -4.83 10.89 -11.00
N MET A 381 -3.69 10.40 -10.56
CA MET A 381 -2.40 11.10 -10.60
C MET A 381 -1.26 10.11 -10.83
N VAL A 382 -0.27 10.57 -11.59
CA VAL A 382 1.05 9.93 -11.69
C VAL A 382 2.11 11.01 -11.48
N GLU A 383 2.91 10.85 -10.44
CA GLU A 383 4.08 11.69 -10.16
C GLU A 383 5.34 10.84 -10.13
N TYR A 384 6.39 11.35 -10.77
CA TYR A 384 7.70 10.72 -10.77
C TYR A 384 8.52 11.10 -9.53
N TRP A 385 9.22 10.18 -8.96
CA TRP A 385 10.37 10.42 -8.13
C TRP A 385 11.60 10.47 -9.04
N HIS A 386 12.18 11.59 -9.34
CA HIS A 386 11.79 12.95 -9.04
C HIS A 386 12.09 13.84 -10.27
N TRP A 387 11.92 15.16 -10.18
CA TRP A 387 12.13 16.04 -11.32
C TRP A 387 13.55 15.97 -11.89
N ALA A 388 14.59 16.05 -11.02
CA ALA A 388 15.98 16.04 -11.46
C ALA A 388 16.82 15.14 -10.55
N THR A 389 17.66 14.32 -11.14
CA THR A 389 18.62 13.50 -10.41
C THR A 389 19.48 14.35 -9.48
N LEU A 390 19.61 13.96 -8.20
CA LEU A 390 20.29 14.73 -7.18
C LEU A 390 21.79 14.77 -7.41
N GLU A 391 22.40 15.95 -7.20
CA GLU A 391 23.86 16.15 -7.31
C GLU A 391 24.60 15.52 -6.14
N ASP A 392 23.95 15.39 -4.97
CA ASP A 392 24.53 14.86 -3.73
C ASP A 392 23.47 14.17 -2.87
N GLY A 393 23.90 13.37 -1.92
CA GLY A 393 23.06 12.63 -0.99
C GLY A 393 22.95 11.15 -1.32
N GLN A 394 22.14 10.44 -0.53
CA GLN A 394 22.02 8.98 -0.67
C GLN A 394 21.29 8.56 -1.95
N GLU A 395 20.48 9.43 -2.54
CA GLU A 395 19.69 9.15 -3.73
C GLU A 395 20.33 9.68 -5.03
N THR A 396 21.65 9.92 -5.02
CA THR A 396 22.42 10.37 -6.19
C THR A 396 22.27 9.45 -7.41
N TYR A 397 22.04 8.16 -7.20
CA TYR A 397 21.82 7.17 -8.26
C TYR A 397 20.33 6.90 -8.56
N TRP A 398 19.42 7.59 -7.90
CA TRP A 398 18.00 7.51 -8.22
C TRP A 398 17.70 8.46 -9.41
N GLY A 399 17.44 7.88 -10.57
CA GLY A 399 17.31 8.65 -11.81
C GLY A 399 16.00 9.44 -11.89
N GLY A 400 16.10 10.77 -11.90
CA GLY A 400 14.98 11.68 -12.10
C GLY A 400 14.59 11.84 -13.58
N VAL A 401 13.57 12.67 -13.84
CA VAL A 401 13.15 13.05 -15.20
C VAL A 401 14.30 13.72 -15.96
N LEU A 402 15.08 14.55 -15.26
CA LEU A 402 16.33 15.13 -15.75
C LEU A 402 17.52 14.39 -15.15
N GLY A 403 18.63 14.34 -15.90
CA GLY A 403 19.91 13.83 -15.39
C GLY A 403 20.62 14.81 -14.45
N HIS A 404 21.81 14.45 -14.00
CA HIS A 404 22.67 15.31 -13.14
C HIS A 404 23.04 16.65 -13.81
N ASP A 405 23.09 16.69 -15.12
CA ASP A 405 23.36 17.92 -15.90
C ASP A 405 22.14 18.86 -15.97
N LEU A 406 21.02 18.46 -15.35
CA LEU A 406 19.75 19.19 -15.33
C LEU A 406 19.21 19.54 -16.73
N GLY A 407 19.69 18.84 -17.74
CA GLY A 407 19.31 19.02 -19.15
C GLY A 407 18.25 18.04 -19.65
N PRO A 408 17.61 18.33 -20.79
CA PRO A 408 16.63 17.42 -21.38
C PRO A 408 17.34 16.17 -21.93
N ASN A 409 16.96 15.02 -21.41
CA ASN A 409 17.45 13.70 -21.78
C ASN A 409 16.36 12.85 -22.51
N ARG A 410 16.58 11.55 -22.63
CA ARG A 410 15.63 10.60 -23.21
C ARG A 410 14.33 10.51 -22.40
N ALA A 411 14.44 10.40 -21.07
CA ALA A 411 13.28 10.35 -20.17
C ALA A 411 12.42 11.61 -20.28
N TYR A 412 13.04 12.81 -20.24
CA TYR A 412 12.32 14.08 -20.41
C TYR A 412 11.53 14.16 -21.72
N ARG A 413 12.11 13.65 -22.83
CA ARG A 413 11.40 13.65 -24.12
C ARG A 413 10.19 12.74 -24.12
N GLU A 414 10.29 11.57 -23.47
CA GLU A 414 9.18 10.63 -23.35
C GLU A 414 8.10 11.16 -22.38
N VAL A 415 8.49 11.66 -21.22
CA VAL A 415 7.61 12.37 -20.26
C VAL A 415 6.86 13.52 -20.94
N SER A 416 7.54 14.30 -21.79
CA SER A 416 6.90 15.37 -22.55
C SER A 416 5.92 14.86 -23.62
N ARG A 417 6.14 13.67 -24.18
CA ARG A 417 5.16 13.01 -25.07
C ARG A 417 3.91 12.61 -24.28
N ILE A 418 4.08 11.97 -23.13
CA ILE A 418 2.98 11.56 -22.23
C ILE A 418 2.14 12.77 -21.85
N GLY A 419 2.76 13.86 -21.40
CA GLY A 419 2.04 15.08 -21.00
C GLY A 419 1.24 15.72 -22.14
N ARG A 420 1.74 15.69 -23.39
CA ARG A 420 0.94 16.15 -24.56
C ARG A 420 -0.26 15.26 -24.83
N GLU A 421 -0.12 13.94 -24.67
CA GLU A 421 -1.22 12.99 -24.81
C GLU A 421 -2.26 13.22 -23.71
N LEU A 422 -1.83 13.30 -22.44
CA LEU A 422 -2.70 13.53 -21.28
C LEU A 422 -3.42 14.90 -21.33
N LYS A 423 -2.79 15.92 -21.85
CA LYS A 423 -3.46 17.22 -22.07
C LYS A 423 -4.68 17.09 -23.00
N ARG A 424 -4.65 16.15 -23.93
CA ARG A 424 -5.73 15.91 -24.90
C ARG A 424 -6.80 14.98 -24.34
N ILE A 425 -6.41 13.87 -23.72
CA ILE A 425 -7.33 12.80 -23.33
C ILE A 425 -7.59 12.70 -21.81
N GLY A 426 -6.88 13.49 -21.01
CA GLY A 426 -6.97 13.44 -19.55
C GLY A 426 -8.40 13.54 -18.99
N PRO A 427 -9.27 14.41 -19.53
CA PRO A 427 -10.67 14.47 -19.09
C PRO A 427 -11.49 13.20 -19.38
N GLN A 428 -11.12 12.40 -20.39
CA GLN A 428 -11.81 11.16 -20.73
C GLN A 428 -11.38 9.99 -19.85
N ILE A 429 -10.15 10.03 -19.32
CA ILE A 429 -9.59 8.93 -18.53
C ILE A 429 -9.56 9.19 -17.02
N ALA A 430 -9.88 10.41 -16.59
CA ALA A 430 -10.00 10.74 -15.16
C ALA A 430 -11.21 10.02 -14.53
N ASN A 431 -11.10 9.73 -13.23
CA ASN A 431 -12.17 9.18 -12.42
C ASN A 431 -12.73 7.85 -12.95
N LEU A 432 -11.86 7.02 -13.49
CA LEU A 432 -12.24 5.74 -14.09
C LEU A 432 -12.92 4.84 -13.04
N ARG A 433 -14.17 4.46 -13.27
CA ARG A 433 -14.91 3.52 -12.42
C ARG A 433 -14.62 2.10 -12.88
N ILE A 434 -14.05 1.30 -11.99
CA ILE A 434 -13.69 -0.09 -12.22
C ILE A 434 -14.62 -0.98 -11.39
N HIS A 435 -15.18 -2.02 -12.02
CA HIS A 435 -16.14 -2.93 -11.38
C HIS A 435 -15.68 -4.37 -11.58
N ASN A 436 -15.06 -4.94 -10.57
CA ASN A 436 -14.56 -6.30 -10.60
C ASN A 436 -15.55 -7.30 -9.99
N LYS A 437 -15.44 -8.56 -10.42
CA LYS A 437 -16.25 -9.69 -9.92
C LYS A 437 -15.41 -10.69 -9.14
N VAL A 438 -14.11 -10.44 -9.03
CA VAL A 438 -13.16 -11.23 -8.24
C VAL A 438 -12.59 -10.35 -7.15
N ALA A 439 -12.41 -10.91 -5.96
CA ALA A 439 -11.69 -10.25 -4.88
C ALA A 439 -10.69 -11.18 -4.21
N ILE A 440 -9.58 -10.61 -3.73
CA ILE A 440 -8.60 -11.28 -2.87
C ILE A 440 -8.78 -10.76 -1.44
N LEU A 441 -8.89 -11.67 -0.46
CA LEU A 441 -8.94 -11.30 0.95
C LEU A 441 -7.51 -11.06 1.46
N TYR A 442 -7.18 -9.82 1.77
CA TYR A 442 -5.90 -9.44 2.34
C TYR A 442 -6.03 -9.24 3.85
N SER A 443 -5.16 -9.91 4.62
CA SER A 443 -5.14 -9.87 6.09
C SER A 443 -3.75 -9.50 6.61
N VAL A 444 -3.61 -8.28 7.12
CA VAL A 444 -2.38 -7.80 7.78
C VAL A 444 -2.01 -8.69 8.97
N ASP A 445 -2.99 -9.15 9.73
CA ASP A 445 -2.77 -10.09 10.84
C ASP A 445 -2.20 -11.44 10.39
N SER A 446 -2.69 -11.99 9.26
CA SER A 446 -2.14 -13.24 8.71
C SER A 446 -0.73 -13.05 8.17
N MET A 447 -0.44 -11.89 7.56
CA MET A 447 0.91 -11.53 7.15
C MET A 447 1.87 -11.49 8.34
N ASN A 448 1.49 -10.80 9.41
CA ASN A 448 2.28 -10.74 10.64
C ASN A 448 2.41 -12.12 11.31
N GLY A 449 1.32 -12.86 11.45
CA GLY A 449 1.33 -14.20 12.04
C GLY A 449 2.27 -15.15 11.31
N LEU A 450 2.24 -15.14 9.98
CA LEU A 450 3.12 -15.98 9.14
C LEU A 450 4.56 -15.49 9.12
N SER A 451 4.85 -14.21 9.38
CA SER A 451 6.22 -13.74 9.57
C SER A 451 6.86 -14.28 10.86
N PHE A 452 6.05 -14.56 11.89
CA PHE A 452 6.52 -15.14 13.14
C PHE A 452 6.52 -16.68 13.14
N MET A 453 5.60 -17.28 12.42
CA MET A 453 5.40 -18.73 12.30
C MET A 453 5.38 -19.13 10.80
N PRO A 454 6.51 -18.95 10.10
CA PRO A 454 6.57 -19.15 8.66
C PRO A 454 6.35 -20.62 8.27
N TYR A 455 5.83 -20.82 7.08
CA TYR A 455 5.67 -22.17 6.49
C TYR A 455 6.86 -22.60 5.62
N ALA A 456 7.83 -21.70 5.41
CA ALA A 456 9.08 -21.97 4.71
C ALA A 456 10.24 -21.20 5.34
N HIS A 457 11.48 -21.67 5.19
CA HIS A 457 12.66 -21.00 5.74
C HIS A 457 12.89 -19.61 5.16
N ASP A 458 12.61 -19.41 3.89
CA ASP A 458 12.80 -18.13 3.19
C ASP A 458 11.63 -17.16 3.40
N ALA A 459 10.55 -17.60 4.06
CA ALA A 459 9.38 -16.79 4.32
C ALA A 459 9.62 -15.55 5.20
N ASN A 460 10.76 -15.50 5.89
CA ASN A 460 11.16 -14.38 6.76
C ASN A 460 12.06 -13.34 6.07
N GLN A 461 12.47 -13.57 4.84
CA GLN A 461 13.24 -12.58 4.09
C GLN A 461 12.29 -11.52 3.55
N GLY A 462 12.08 -10.48 4.31
CA GLY A 462 11.26 -9.31 4.06
C GLY A 462 10.65 -9.14 2.66
N TRP A 463 9.67 -8.31 2.54
CA TRP A 463 9.03 -8.02 1.27
C TRP A 463 10.08 -7.64 0.21
N GLN A 464 10.13 -8.42 -0.87
CA GLN A 464 10.93 -8.14 -2.06
C GLN A 464 9.98 -8.20 -3.25
N PRO A 465 9.79 -7.11 -4.03
CA PRO A 465 8.97 -7.14 -5.23
C PRO A 465 9.43 -8.26 -6.18
N GLY A 466 8.48 -9.02 -6.71
CA GLY A 466 8.76 -10.04 -7.72
C GLY A 466 9.39 -11.35 -7.23
N ARG A 467 9.46 -11.60 -5.92
CA ARG A 467 9.93 -12.87 -5.38
C ARG A 467 8.83 -13.63 -4.67
N ASN A 468 8.49 -14.83 -5.18
CA ASN A 468 7.66 -15.83 -4.50
C ASN A 468 8.43 -16.46 -3.32
N GLY A 469 8.82 -15.63 -2.35
CA GLY A 469 9.70 -16.05 -1.25
C GLY A 469 9.03 -16.91 -0.18
N GLY A 470 7.94 -17.64 -0.48
CA GLY A 470 7.25 -18.44 0.52
C GLY A 470 6.63 -17.64 1.66
N ASN A 471 6.47 -16.32 1.49
CA ASN A 471 5.81 -15.43 2.44
C ASN A 471 4.38 -15.10 1.98
N TYR A 472 3.60 -14.48 2.87
CA TYR A 472 2.20 -14.15 2.61
C TYR A 472 2.01 -13.16 1.44
N ALA A 473 2.84 -12.14 1.33
CA ALA A 473 2.77 -11.17 0.23
C ALA A 473 3.11 -11.83 -1.12
N GLY A 474 4.13 -12.70 -1.16
CA GLY A 474 4.46 -13.48 -2.36
C GLY A 474 3.34 -14.44 -2.78
N LEU A 475 2.61 -15.03 -1.82
CA LEU A 475 1.45 -15.87 -2.12
C LEU A 475 0.30 -15.04 -2.73
N ILE A 476 0.03 -13.84 -2.19
CA ILE A 476 -0.95 -12.91 -2.77
C ILE A 476 -0.53 -12.51 -4.18
N GLN A 477 0.73 -12.17 -4.39
CA GLN A 477 1.25 -11.79 -5.70
C GLN A 477 1.09 -12.95 -6.70
N GLN A 478 1.42 -14.18 -6.33
CA GLN A 478 1.24 -15.35 -7.20
C GLN A 478 -0.22 -15.54 -7.63
N LEU A 479 -1.17 -15.41 -6.70
CA LEU A 479 -2.60 -15.52 -7.00
C LEU A 479 -3.11 -14.34 -7.84
N HIS A 480 -2.60 -13.13 -7.58
CA HIS A 480 -2.92 -11.96 -8.38
C HIS A 480 -2.32 -12.05 -9.79
N THR A 481 -1.08 -12.55 -9.94
CA THR A 481 -0.44 -12.79 -11.25
C THR A 481 -1.29 -13.70 -12.11
N ALA A 482 -1.83 -14.80 -11.55
CA ALA A 482 -2.70 -15.69 -12.29
C ALA A 482 -3.99 -15.01 -12.79
N LEU A 483 -4.55 -14.08 -12.03
CA LEU A 483 -5.68 -13.24 -12.48
C LEU A 483 -5.26 -12.20 -13.50
N TYR A 484 -4.09 -11.59 -13.30
CA TYR A 484 -3.51 -10.61 -14.21
C TYR A 484 -3.25 -11.19 -15.59
N ASP A 485 -2.65 -12.38 -15.65
CA ASP A 485 -2.37 -13.12 -16.89
C ASP A 485 -3.65 -13.60 -17.58
N ALA A 486 -4.71 -13.90 -16.79
CA ALA A 486 -6.04 -14.15 -17.32
C ALA A 486 -6.80 -12.86 -17.71
N ASN A 487 -6.21 -11.69 -17.65
CA ASN A 487 -6.87 -10.41 -17.94
C ASN A 487 -8.12 -10.13 -17.09
N VAL A 488 -8.17 -10.61 -15.85
CA VAL A 488 -9.28 -10.43 -14.93
C VAL A 488 -8.96 -9.35 -13.90
N GLY A 489 -9.74 -8.28 -13.88
CA GLY A 489 -9.64 -7.23 -12.89
C GLY A 489 -10.00 -7.72 -11.49
N THR A 490 -9.25 -7.25 -10.48
CA THR A 490 -9.33 -7.73 -9.10
C THR A 490 -9.51 -6.58 -8.13
N ASP A 491 -10.36 -6.77 -7.12
CA ASP A 491 -10.43 -5.92 -5.93
C ASP A 491 -9.81 -6.66 -4.74
N PHE A 492 -9.50 -5.90 -3.69
CA PHE A 492 -9.18 -6.47 -2.39
C PHE A 492 -10.32 -6.28 -1.40
N VAL A 493 -10.49 -7.26 -0.53
CA VAL A 493 -11.39 -7.18 0.62
C VAL A 493 -10.58 -7.50 1.89
N PHE A 494 -11.09 -7.04 3.02
CA PHE A 494 -10.37 -7.06 4.29
C PHE A 494 -11.16 -7.85 5.34
N PRO A 495 -10.52 -8.27 6.47
CA PRO A 495 -11.21 -9.06 7.50
C PRO A 495 -12.47 -8.43 8.09
N ASP A 496 -12.61 -7.11 8.03
CA ASP A 496 -13.78 -6.37 8.51
C ASP A 496 -14.86 -6.15 7.41
N THR A 497 -14.60 -6.52 6.16
CA THR A 497 -15.59 -6.45 5.07
C THR A 497 -16.86 -7.21 5.45
N LYS A 498 -17.98 -6.53 5.46
CA LYS A 498 -19.26 -7.08 5.97
C LYS A 498 -19.92 -8.05 5.01
N ASN A 499 -19.77 -7.83 3.69
CA ASN A 499 -20.47 -8.59 2.66
C ASN A 499 -19.59 -8.82 1.43
N PHE A 500 -19.55 -10.06 0.95
CA PHE A 500 -18.79 -10.46 -0.23
C PHE A 500 -19.70 -10.71 -1.46
N SER A 501 -21.02 -10.54 -1.35
CA SER A 501 -22.01 -10.97 -2.36
C SER A 501 -21.91 -10.26 -3.71
N GLN A 502 -21.20 -9.13 -3.80
CA GLN A 502 -20.94 -8.45 -5.08
C GLN A 502 -19.93 -9.19 -5.97
N TYR A 503 -19.11 -10.05 -5.38
CA TYR A 503 -18.09 -10.85 -6.06
C TYR A 503 -18.66 -12.23 -6.40
N LYS A 504 -18.23 -12.79 -7.53
CA LYS A 504 -18.54 -14.17 -7.93
C LYS A 504 -17.48 -15.15 -7.44
N LEU A 505 -16.23 -14.68 -7.29
CA LEU A 505 -15.11 -15.44 -6.77
C LEU A 505 -14.40 -14.65 -5.67
N LEU A 506 -14.23 -15.29 -4.52
CA LEU A 506 -13.42 -14.78 -3.40
C LEU A 506 -12.19 -15.67 -3.26
N ILE A 507 -11.00 -15.08 -3.36
CA ILE A 507 -9.73 -15.75 -3.14
C ILE A 507 -9.27 -15.47 -1.72
N VAL A 508 -8.91 -16.52 -0.99
CA VAL A 508 -8.54 -16.45 0.42
C VAL A 508 -7.14 -17.05 0.64
N PRO A 509 -6.08 -16.23 0.45
CA PRO A 509 -4.70 -16.68 0.65
C PRO A 509 -4.41 -16.94 2.12
N ALA A 510 -3.93 -18.13 2.47
CA ALA A 510 -3.38 -18.51 3.78
C ALA A 510 -3.92 -17.67 4.97
N LEU A 511 -5.24 -17.67 5.17
CA LEU A 511 -5.91 -16.89 6.23
C LEU A 511 -5.56 -17.50 7.61
N TYR A 512 -4.30 -17.34 7.98
CA TYR A 512 -3.67 -17.98 9.13
C TYR A 512 -4.23 -17.47 10.46
N VAL A 513 -4.32 -16.15 10.61
CA VAL A 513 -4.93 -15.49 11.77
C VAL A 513 -6.33 -15.03 11.41
N SER A 514 -7.35 -15.54 12.10
CA SER A 514 -8.73 -15.21 11.78
C SER A 514 -9.66 -15.36 12.97
N SER A 515 -10.67 -14.47 13.07
CA SER A 515 -11.76 -14.64 14.03
C SER A 515 -12.80 -15.67 13.50
N ASP A 516 -13.50 -16.31 14.42
CA ASP A 516 -14.62 -17.21 14.08
C ASP A 516 -15.72 -16.47 13.30
N ALA A 517 -15.93 -15.17 13.60
CA ALA A 517 -16.89 -14.34 12.89
C ALA A 517 -16.55 -14.16 11.41
N LEU A 518 -15.26 -13.96 11.08
CA LEU A 518 -14.81 -13.88 9.68
C LEU A 518 -14.98 -15.23 8.97
N LEU A 519 -14.53 -16.31 9.59
CA LEU A 519 -14.68 -17.66 9.01
C LEU A 519 -16.15 -18.00 8.76
N LYS A 520 -17.04 -17.65 9.70
CA LYS A 520 -18.48 -17.81 9.52
C LYS A 520 -19.02 -17.01 8.32
N ARG A 521 -18.58 -15.75 8.14
CA ARG A 521 -19.00 -14.95 6.97
C ARG A 521 -18.57 -15.59 5.64
N ILE A 522 -17.37 -16.18 5.60
CA ILE A 522 -16.89 -16.93 4.42
C ILE A 522 -17.76 -18.16 4.18
N VAL A 523 -18.05 -18.95 5.20
CA VAL A 523 -18.94 -20.12 5.12
C VAL A 523 -20.35 -19.72 4.65
N ASP A 524 -20.90 -18.63 5.20
CA ASP A 524 -22.22 -18.13 4.80
C ASP A 524 -22.22 -17.61 3.35
N TYR A 525 -21.12 -16.98 2.89
CA TYR A 525 -20.97 -16.57 1.49
C TYR A 525 -21.01 -17.77 0.55
N VAL A 526 -20.30 -18.87 0.86
CA VAL A 526 -20.35 -20.12 0.06
C VAL A 526 -21.77 -20.70 0.09
N ARG A 527 -22.39 -20.80 1.28
CA ARG A 527 -23.74 -21.36 1.40
C ARG A 527 -24.76 -20.66 0.51
N HIS A 528 -24.62 -19.36 0.25
CA HIS A 528 -25.52 -18.54 -0.57
C HIS A 528 -25.07 -18.33 -2.02
N GLY A 529 -24.26 -19.23 -2.56
CA GLY A 529 -23.90 -19.25 -3.97
C GLY A 529 -22.56 -18.60 -4.34
N GLY A 530 -21.78 -18.13 -3.35
CA GLY A 530 -20.43 -17.63 -3.59
C GLY A 530 -19.44 -18.75 -3.87
N ASN A 531 -18.43 -18.47 -4.68
CA ASN A 531 -17.31 -19.40 -4.93
C ASN A 531 -16.05 -18.89 -4.23
N VAL A 532 -15.33 -19.81 -3.60
CA VAL A 532 -14.11 -19.52 -2.86
C VAL A 532 -12.97 -20.37 -3.38
N LEU A 533 -11.84 -19.75 -3.72
CA LEU A 533 -10.54 -20.40 -3.82
C LEU A 533 -9.75 -20.07 -2.56
N MET A 534 -9.43 -21.07 -1.76
CA MET A 534 -8.75 -20.91 -0.47
C MET A 534 -7.46 -21.71 -0.46
N THR A 535 -6.42 -21.17 0.17
CA THR A 535 -5.15 -21.89 0.26
C THR A 535 -4.87 -22.40 1.67
N PHE A 536 -3.84 -23.21 1.79
CA PHE A 536 -3.36 -23.89 3.01
C PHE A 536 -3.29 -22.94 4.22
N LYS A 537 -3.24 -23.51 5.44
CA LYS A 537 -3.20 -22.82 6.74
C LYS A 537 -4.38 -21.89 7.03
N SER A 538 -5.40 -21.82 6.17
CA SER A 538 -6.58 -21.00 6.44
C SER A 538 -7.39 -21.56 7.63
N GLY A 539 -7.76 -20.64 8.58
CA GLY A 539 -8.48 -21.02 9.78
C GLY A 539 -7.64 -21.74 10.85
N PHE A 540 -6.30 -21.73 10.72
CA PHE A 540 -5.41 -22.49 11.61
C PHE A 540 -5.31 -21.88 13.01
N THR A 541 -5.17 -20.55 13.11
CA THR A 541 -5.16 -19.87 14.42
C THR A 541 -6.38 -18.96 14.60
N ASN A 542 -6.69 -18.65 15.88
CA ASN A 542 -7.69 -17.65 16.22
C ASN A 542 -7.13 -16.21 16.06
N GLU A 543 -7.92 -15.21 16.40
CA GLU A 543 -7.57 -13.79 16.31
C GLU A 543 -6.42 -13.34 17.22
N ASN A 544 -5.99 -14.19 18.16
CA ASN A 544 -4.83 -13.96 19.00
C ASN A 544 -3.57 -14.69 18.51
N GLY A 545 -3.64 -15.41 17.39
CA GLY A 545 -2.54 -16.22 16.89
C GLY A 545 -2.36 -17.56 17.63
N ALA A 546 -3.25 -17.90 18.54
CA ALA A 546 -3.26 -19.20 19.20
C ALA A 546 -3.89 -20.26 18.27
N VAL A 547 -3.24 -21.42 18.15
CA VAL A 547 -3.74 -22.53 17.32
C VAL A 547 -5.08 -23.01 17.87
N ARG A 548 -6.05 -23.21 16.97
CA ARG A 548 -7.34 -23.79 17.34
C ARG A 548 -7.18 -25.22 17.77
N TRP A 549 -7.79 -25.60 18.88
CA TRP A 549 -7.82 -27.01 19.34
C TRP A 549 -8.79 -27.87 18.52
N GLN A 550 -9.68 -27.22 17.79
CA GLN A 550 -10.62 -27.88 16.88
C GLN A 550 -9.86 -28.51 15.71
N LEU A 551 -10.33 -29.66 15.24
CA LEU A 551 -9.78 -30.32 14.07
C LEU A 551 -9.76 -29.37 12.85
N ALA A 552 -8.58 -29.20 12.23
CA ALA A 552 -8.42 -28.25 11.12
C ALA A 552 -9.28 -28.64 9.90
N PRO A 553 -9.76 -27.68 9.12
CA PRO A 553 -9.59 -26.24 9.22
C PRO A 553 -10.60 -25.52 10.15
N GLY A 554 -10.92 -26.09 11.28
CA GLY A 554 -11.75 -25.50 12.32
C GLY A 554 -13.19 -25.21 11.88
N PRO A 555 -13.70 -23.98 11.99
CA PRO A 555 -15.06 -23.61 11.58
C PRO A 555 -15.34 -23.79 10.09
N LEU A 556 -14.32 -23.91 9.23
CA LEU A 556 -14.47 -24.09 7.78
C LEU A 556 -14.78 -25.52 7.37
N ARG A 557 -14.65 -26.51 8.24
CA ARG A 557 -14.69 -27.95 7.93
C ARG A 557 -15.86 -28.41 7.04
N GLU A 558 -17.06 -27.92 7.36
CA GLU A 558 -18.26 -28.32 6.60
C GLU A 558 -18.23 -27.75 5.17
N ALA A 559 -17.90 -26.46 5.05
CA ALA A 559 -17.80 -25.81 3.74
C ALA A 559 -16.62 -26.35 2.92
N ALA A 560 -15.49 -26.66 3.58
CA ALA A 560 -14.31 -27.23 2.95
C ALA A 560 -14.49 -28.70 2.55
N GLY A 561 -15.31 -29.46 3.28
CA GLY A 561 -15.61 -30.86 3.00
C GLY A 561 -14.46 -31.83 3.28
N PHE A 562 -13.54 -31.43 4.15
CA PHE A 562 -12.42 -32.26 4.61
C PHE A 562 -11.98 -31.83 6.02
N THR A 563 -11.10 -32.63 6.62
CA THR A 563 -10.35 -32.32 7.84
C THR A 563 -8.88 -32.65 7.65
N TYR A 564 -8.00 -32.11 8.52
CA TYR A 564 -6.62 -32.57 8.61
C TYR A 564 -6.04 -32.40 10.02
N GLN A 565 -5.05 -33.23 10.36
CA GLN A 565 -4.31 -33.19 11.62
C GLN A 565 -2.81 -33.03 11.40
N GLU A 566 -2.33 -33.47 10.24
CA GLU A 566 -0.92 -33.52 9.93
C GLU A 566 -0.62 -32.70 8.65
N TYR A 567 0.60 -32.24 8.61
CA TYR A 567 1.16 -31.49 7.49
C TYR A 567 2.67 -31.71 7.41
N SER A 568 3.26 -31.38 6.30
CA SER A 568 4.71 -31.47 6.07
C SER A 568 5.23 -30.33 5.24
N ASN A 569 6.46 -29.90 5.50
CA ASN A 569 7.22 -29.22 4.46
C ASN A 569 7.68 -30.23 3.41
N LEU A 570 7.71 -29.82 2.18
CA LEU A 570 8.22 -30.60 1.06
C LEU A 570 9.71 -30.28 0.85
N LYS A 571 10.59 -31.28 1.00
CA LYS A 571 12.03 -31.10 0.77
C LYS A 571 12.36 -30.86 -0.71
N HIS A 572 11.52 -31.41 -1.60
CA HIS A 572 11.61 -31.28 -3.05
C HIS A 572 10.22 -31.08 -3.61
N PRO A 573 10.07 -30.36 -4.73
CA PRO A 573 8.79 -30.29 -5.43
C PRO A 573 8.27 -31.69 -5.78
N LEU A 574 6.96 -31.87 -5.73
CA LEU A 574 6.26 -33.09 -6.09
C LEU A 574 5.34 -32.83 -7.28
N SER A 575 5.31 -33.75 -8.25
CA SER A 575 4.31 -33.69 -9.31
C SER A 575 2.92 -34.05 -8.77
N LEU A 576 1.87 -33.56 -9.43
CA LEU A 576 0.51 -34.04 -9.22
C LEU A 576 0.22 -35.19 -10.20
N LYS A 577 -0.46 -36.23 -9.70
CA LYS A 577 -0.71 -37.49 -10.42
C LYS A 577 -1.55 -37.26 -11.67
N GLY A 578 -1.00 -37.65 -12.82
CA GLY A 578 -1.73 -37.63 -14.10
C GLY A 578 -1.90 -36.25 -14.74
N ASP A 579 -1.20 -35.21 -14.25
CA ASP A 579 -1.28 -33.83 -14.76
C ASP A 579 -2.73 -33.37 -14.98
N PRO A 580 -3.53 -33.23 -13.91
CA PRO A 580 -4.98 -33.04 -14.01
C PRO A 580 -5.38 -31.69 -14.64
N PHE A 581 -4.47 -30.72 -14.68
CA PHE A 581 -4.69 -29.40 -15.29
C PHE A 581 -3.96 -29.22 -16.63
N HIS A 582 -3.32 -30.27 -17.15
CA HIS A 582 -2.68 -30.30 -18.48
C HIS A 582 -1.59 -29.24 -18.71
N VAL A 583 -0.82 -28.94 -17.67
CA VAL A 583 0.24 -27.90 -17.72
C VAL A 583 1.61 -28.46 -18.15
N GLY A 584 1.72 -29.78 -18.30
CA GLY A 584 2.94 -30.47 -18.64
C GLY A 584 3.79 -30.82 -17.41
N VAL A 585 4.62 -31.86 -17.54
CA VAL A 585 5.36 -32.46 -16.41
C VAL A 585 6.22 -31.48 -15.66
N ALA A 586 6.90 -30.57 -16.36
CA ALA A 586 7.79 -29.60 -15.74
C ALA A 586 7.05 -28.54 -14.91
N ALA A 587 5.83 -28.19 -15.30
CA ALA A 587 5.02 -27.19 -14.63
C ALA A 587 4.04 -27.78 -13.61
N ASN A 588 3.73 -29.05 -13.71
CA ASN A 588 2.81 -29.76 -12.82
C ASN A 588 3.47 -30.08 -11.46
N GLN A 589 3.76 -29.04 -10.67
CA GLN A 589 4.56 -29.12 -9.43
C GLN A 589 3.84 -28.49 -8.25
N ALA A 590 3.84 -29.21 -7.12
CA ALA A 590 3.53 -28.73 -5.77
C ALA A 590 4.83 -28.63 -4.95
N SER A 591 4.96 -27.63 -4.11
CA SER A 591 6.20 -27.38 -3.37
C SER A 591 5.96 -26.85 -1.96
N THR A 592 7.02 -26.76 -1.17
CA THR A 592 7.12 -26.02 0.09
C THR A 592 6.29 -26.62 1.23
N TRP A 593 4.98 -26.81 1.07
CA TRP A 593 4.03 -27.19 2.11
C TRP A 593 3.02 -28.23 1.58
N ALA A 594 2.59 -29.17 2.42
CA ALA A 594 1.55 -30.14 2.14
C ALA A 594 0.71 -30.42 3.38
N GLU A 595 -0.59 -30.29 3.29
CA GLU A 595 -1.57 -30.71 4.30
C GLU A 595 -2.14 -32.09 3.95
N PHE A 596 -2.35 -32.95 4.96
CA PHE A 596 -2.83 -34.30 4.76
C PHE A 596 -4.36 -34.34 4.84
N LEU A 597 -5.00 -33.87 3.77
CA LEU A 597 -6.45 -33.68 3.72
C LEU A 597 -7.19 -35.01 3.77
N GLN A 598 -8.07 -35.17 4.75
CA GLN A 598 -8.95 -36.33 4.93
C GLN A 598 -10.35 -35.96 4.46
N LEU A 599 -10.75 -36.45 3.31
CA LEU A 599 -12.01 -36.10 2.65
C LEU A 599 -13.23 -36.54 3.49
N THR A 600 -14.25 -35.67 3.52
CA THR A 600 -15.60 -35.98 4.00
C THR A 600 -16.61 -35.86 2.86
N THR A 601 -16.87 -34.66 2.38
CA THR A 601 -17.80 -34.39 1.26
C THR A 601 -17.09 -33.82 0.03
N ALA A 602 -15.87 -33.28 0.19
CA ALA A 602 -15.12 -32.72 -0.92
C ALA A 602 -14.68 -33.79 -1.95
N LYS A 603 -14.61 -33.36 -3.20
CA LYS A 603 -14.04 -34.14 -4.28
C LYS A 603 -12.58 -33.74 -4.52
N PRO A 604 -11.66 -34.72 -4.68
CA PRO A 604 -10.28 -34.40 -5.02
C PRO A 604 -10.20 -33.95 -6.48
N LEU A 605 -9.52 -32.85 -6.73
CA LEU A 605 -9.15 -32.37 -8.08
C LEU A 605 -7.76 -32.88 -8.47
N ALA A 606 -6.86 -32.98 -7.49
CA ALA A 606 -5.49 -33.41 -7.72
C ALA A 606 -4.94 -34.21 -6.52
N TRP A 607 -4.08 -35.17 -6.79
CA TRP A 607 -3.37 -35.99 -5.81
C TRP A 607 -1.86 -35.80 -5.99
N TYR A 608 -1.07 -35.87 -4.91
CA TYR A 608 0.39 -35.93 -5.03
C TYR A 608 0.83 -37.23 -5.73
N ASP A 609 1.78 -37.15 -6.64
CA ASP A 609 2.43 -38.31 -7.25
C ASP A 609 3.65 -38.74 -6.42
N HIS A 610 3.39 -39.41 -5.32
CA HIS A 610 4.42 -39.83 -4.37
C HIS A 610 3.95 -41.05 -3.55
N PRO A 611 4.81 -42.04 -3.25
CA PRO A 611 4.41 -43.22 -2.48
C PRO A 611 3.82 -42.94 -1.12
N PHE A 612 4.28 -41.91 -0.42
CA PHE A 612 3.77 -41.52 0.90
C PHE A 612 2.70 -40.42 0.78
N PHE A 613 2.99 -39.28 0.15
CA PHE A 613 2.06 -38.14 0.05
C PHE A 613 0.84 -38.45 -0.85
N GLY A 614 0.96 -39.38 -1.79
CA GLY A 614 -0.13 -39.77 -2.69
C GLY A 614 -1.35 -40.42 -2.03
N LYS A 615 -1.35 -40.55 -0.71
CA LYS A 615 -2.51 -40.95 0.11
C LYS A 615 -3.50 -39.81 0.32
N TRP A 616 -3.09 -38.57 0.10
CA TRP A 616 -3.89 -37.36 0.33
C TRP A 616 -4.00 -36.51 -0.93
N PRO A 617 -5.14 -35.88 -1.17
CA PRO A 617 -5.26 -34.89 -2.26
C PRO A 617 -4.47 -33.63 -1.95
N ALA A 618 -3.94 -33.02 -3.00
CA ALA A 618 -3.29 -31.71 -2.95
C ALA A 618 -4.31 -30.57 -3.15
N ILE A 619 -5.32 -30.81 -3.99
CA ILE A 619 -6.37 -29.84 -4.32
C ILE A 619 -7.72 -30.55 -4.23
N THR A 620 -8.69 -29.87 -3.58
CA THR A 620 -10.06 -30.38 -3.41
C THR A 620 -11.09 -29.33 -3.77
N ARG A 621 -12.30 -29.76 -4.15
CA ARG A 621 -13.46 -28.88 -4.31
C ARG A 621 -14.68 -29.47 -3.63
N ASN A 622 -15.38 -28.66 -2.85
CA ASN A 622 -16.62 -29.03 -2.18
C ASN A 622 -17.77 -28.14 -2.63
N HIS A 623 -18.94 -28.73 -2.85
CA HIS A 623 -20.20 -28.01 -2.97
C HIS A 623 -20.82 -27.88 -1.59
N TYR A 624 -21.14 -26.63 -1.19
CA TYR A 624 -21.76 -26.36 0.10
C TYR A 624 -22.87 -25.29 -0.03
N GLY A 625 -24.10 -25.71 0.22
CA GLY A 625 -25.26 -24.88 -0.12
C GLY A 625 -25.37 -24.69 -1.64
N GLU A 626 -25.36 -23.45 -2.09
CA GLU A 626 -25.47 -23.09 -3.51
C GLU A 626 -24.12 -22.75 -4.15
N GLY A 627 -23.04 -22.72 -3.37
CA GLY A 627 -21.70 -22.33 -3.84
C GLY A 627 -20.65 -23.43 -3.76
N THR A 628 -19.40 -23.04 -3.97
CA THR A 628 -18.26 -23.96 -3.98
C THR A 628 -17.11 -23.41 -3.13
N LEU A 629 -16.33 -24.32 -2.54
CA LEU A 629 -15.05 -24.02 -1.93
C LEU A 629 -13.99 -24.95 -2.53
N THR A 630 -13.06 -24.39 -3.29
CA THR A 630 -11.85 -25.06 -3.75
C THR A 630 -10.71 -24.74 -2.79
N TYR A 631 -9.95 -25.77 -2.43
CA TYR A 631 -8.88 -25.64 -1.45
C TYR A 631 -7.56 -26.22 -2.00
N GLU A 632 -6.53 -25.41 -1.94
CA GLU A 632 -5.15 -25.76 -2.27
C GLU A 632 -4.39 -26.05 -0.97
N GLY A 633 -4.15 -27.33 -0.66
CA GLY A 633 -3.42 -27.77 0.54
C GLY A 633 -1.89 -27.68 0.40
N THR A 634 -1.39 -26.96 -0.60
CA THR A 634 0.02 -26.86 -0.98
C THR A 634 0.31 -25.57 -1.72
N VAL A 635 1.59 -25.26 -1.98
CA VAL A 635 2.02 -24.20 -2.88
C VAL A 635 2.18 -24.75 -4.28
N LEU A 636 1.51 -24.17 -5.26
CA LEU A 636 1.55 -24.58 -6.66
C LEU A 636 2.66 -23.84 -7.42
N SER A 637 3.19 -24.43 -8.50
CA SER A 637 4.03 -23.69 -9.45
C SER A 637 3.21 -22.61 -10.16
N GLY A 638 3.84 -21.56 -10.71
CA GLY A 638 3.13 -20.46 -11.37
C GLY A 638 2.15 -20.93 -12.44
N LYS A 639 2.60 -21.71 -13.43
CA LYS A 639 1.73 -22.23 -14.50
C LYS A 639 0.62 -23.15 -14.00
N LEU A 640 0.85 -23.91 -12.93
CA LEU A 640 -0.20 -24.71 -12.33
C LEU A 640 -1.23 -23.82 -11.62
N GLN A 641 -0.78 -22.78 -10.96
CA GLN A 641 -1.65 -21.78 -10.35
C GLN A 641 -2.52 -21.07 -11.40
N ASP A 642 -1.94 -20.71 -12.54
CA ASP A 642 -2.67 -20.11 -13.67
C ASP A 642 -3.79 -21.03 -14.17
N ALA A 643 -3.48 -22.32 -14.32
CA ALA A 643 -4.45 -23.30 -14.78
C ALA A 643 -5.58 -23.57 -13.77
N VAL A 644 -5.26 -23.65 -12.48
CA VAL A 644 -6.28 -23.77 -11.41
C VAL A 644 -7.13 -22.49 -11.35
N MET A 645 -6.52 -21.32 -11.48
CA MET A 645 -7.25 -20.06 -11.51
C MET A 645 -8.19 -19.96 -12.71
N LEU A 646 -7.75 -20.39 -13.88
CA LEU A 646 -8.58 -20.41 -15.09
C LEU A 646 -9.78 -21.36 -14.92
N ASP A 647 -9.59 -22.53 -14.32
CA ASP A 647 -10.67 -23.46 -13.99
C ASP A 647 -11.70 -22.83 -13.04
N GLU A 648 -11.25 -22.09 -12.02
CA GLU A 648 -12.14 -21.33 -11.12
C GLU A 648 -12.89 -20.21 -11.85
N LEU A 649 -12.22 -19.47 -12.72
CA LEU A 649 -12.84 -18.42 -13.53
C LEU A 649 -13.91 -18.98 -14.48
N GLN A 650 -13.65 -20.14 -15.10
CA GLN A 650 -14.62 -20.84 -15.93
C GLN A 650 -15.84 -21.30 -15.12
N LEU A 651 -15.61 -21.91 -13.95
CA LEU A 651 -16.67 -22.31 -13.01
C LEU A 651 -17.58 -21.13 -12.63
N CYS A 652 -17.00 -19.95 -12.43
CA CYS A 652 -17.72 -18.72 -12.06
C CYS A 652 -18.35 -17.98 -13.25
N GLY A 653 -18.16 -18.45 -14.50
CA GLY A 653 -18.58 -17.75 -15.72
C GLY A 653 -17.94 -16.37 -15.85
N LEU A 654 -16.63 -16.30 -15.60
CA LEU A 654 -15.81 -15.08 -15.64
C LEU A 654 -14.78 -15.09 -16.77
N THR A 655 -14.90 -16.02 -17.70
CA THR A 655 -14.07 -16.09 -18.92
C THR A 655 -14.81 -15.47 -20.11
N GLY A 656 -14.05 -14.93 -21.07
CA GLY A 656 -14.58 -14.27 -22.26
C GLY A 656 -13.50 -14.09 -23.34
N PRO A 657 -13.59 -13.07 -24.18
CA PRO A 657 -12.64 -12.85 -25.27
C PRO A 657 -11.22 -12.46 -24.79
N ASP A 658 -11.12 -11.85 -23.60
CA ASP A 658 -9.85 -11.32 -23.09
C ASP A 658 -8.84 -12.42 -22.75
N GLN A 659 -9.30 -13.65 -22.41
CA GLN A 659 -8.45 -14.80 -22.14
C GLN A 659 -7.80 -15.37 -23.41
N SER A 660 -8.20 -14.90 -24.59
CA SER A 660 -7.59 -15.30 -25.88
C SER A 660 -6.59 -14.27 -26.42
N LEU A 661 -6.30 -13.20 -25.68
CA LEU A 661 -5.27 -12.23 -26.04
C LEU A 661 -3.87 -12.88 -26.03
N PRO A 662 -2.92 -12.40 -26.85
CA PRO A 662 -1.52 -12.77 -26.74
C PRO A 662 -0.98 -12.56 -25.32
N ALA A 663 -0.06 -13.42 -24.88
CA ALA A 663 0.42 -13.47 -23.49
C ALA A 663 0.97 -12.12 -22.96
N ASP A 664 1.65 -11.33 -23.81
CA ASP A 664 2.23 -10.05 -23.42
C ASP A 664 1.28 -8.85 -23.60
N LEU A 665 0.05 -9.12 -24.07
CA LEU A 665 -0.97 -8.09 -24.27
C LEU A 665 -2.02 -8.16 -23.17
N HIS A 666 -1.98 -7.22 -22.27
CA HIS A 666 -2.96 -7.15 -21.17
C HIS A 666 -4.04 -6.10 -21.46
N VAL A 667 -5.25 -6.37 -20.96
CA VAL A 667 -6.38 -5.43 -21.07
C VAL A 667 -6.93 -5.07 -19.71
N ARG A 668 -7.29 -3.79 -19.54
CA ARG A 668 -7.99 -3.26 -18.37
C ARG A 668 -9.23 -2.51 -18.80
N HIS A 669 -10.29 -2.59 -18.00
CA HIS A 669 -11.58 -2.03 -18.32
C HIS A 669 -12.05 -1.05 -17.25
N GLY A 670 -12.76 -0.02 -17.69
CA GLY A 670 -13.44 0.90 -16.80
C GLY A 670 -14.57 1.65 -17.50
N VAL A 671 -15.21 2.51 -16.75
CA VAL A 671 -16.25 3.41 -17.24
C VAL A 671 -15.89 4.82 -16.83
N ASN A 672 -15.80 5.74 -17.78
CA ASN A 672 -15.44 7.12 -17.52
C ASN A 672 -16.63 7.98 -17.05
N ASP A 673 -16.38 9.26 -16.78
CA ASP A 673 -17.42 10.21 -16.33
C ASP A 673 -18.50 10.50 -17.37
N GLN A 674 -18.20 10.28 -18.67
CA GLN A 674 -19.17 10.36 -19.76
C GLN A 674 -20.02 9.10 -19.89
N ASN A 675 -19.89 8.17 -18.93
CA ASN A 675 -20.57 6.88 -18.89
C ASN A 675 -20.26 5.96 -20.09
N ARG A 676 -19.06 6.10 -20.69
CA ARG A 676 -18.56 5.27 -21.77
C ARG A 676 -17.59 4.24 -21.24
N ARG A 677 -17.62 3.03 -21.83
CA ARG A 677 -16.62 2.00 -21.53
C ARG A 677 -15.29 2.37 -22.16
N ILE A 678 -14.23 2.13 -21.41
CA ILE A 678 -12.85 2.28 -21.87
C ILE A 678 -12.13 0.95 -21.69
N HIS A 679 -11.36 0.57 -22.72
CA HIS A 679 -10.52 -0.62 -22.73
C HIS A 679 -9.08 -0.18 -23.01
N TYR A 680 -8.17 -0.42 -22.07
CA TYR A 680 -6.75 -0.17 -22.21
C TYR A 680 -6.07 -1.46 -22.64
N TYR A 681 -5.52 -1.51 -23.84
CA TYR A 681 -4.67 -2.59 -24.33
C TYR A 681 -3.22 -2.18 -24.19
N LEU A 682 -2.47 -2.94 -23.42
CA LEU A 682 -1.12 -2.63 -22.93
C LEU A 682 -0.17 -3.74 -23.40
N ASN A 683 0.75 -3.45 -24.31
CA ASN A 683 1.71 -4.42 -24.85
C ASN A 683 3.02 -4.34 -24.06
N TYR A 684 3.31 -5.34 -23.23
CA TYR A 684 4.54 -5.45 -22.46
C TYR A 684 5.63 -6.25 -23.17
N SER A 685 5.70 -6.12 -24.49
CA SER A 685 6.68 -6.80 -25.32
C SER A 685 7.50 -5.83 -26.15
N SER A 686 8.76 -6.18 -26.40
CA SER A 686 9.64 -5.49 -27.36
C SER A 686 9.25 -5.74 -28.83
N SER A 687 8.18 -6.53 -29.07
CA SER A 687 7.64 -6.82 -30.41
C SER A 687 6.23 -6.27 -30.55
N PRO A 688 5.82 -5.90 -31.76
CA PRO A 688 4.43 -5.54 -32.01
C PRO A 688 3.54 -6.79 -31.84
N THR A 689 2.34 -6.58 -31.33
CA THR A 689 1.33 -7.64 -31.19
C THR A 689 0.05 -7.26 -31.90
N GLU A 690 -0.74 -8.25 -32.30
CA GLU A 690 -2.02 -8.06 -32.99
C GLU A 690 -3.12 -8.85 -32.31
N PHE A 691 -4.32 -8.28 -32.28
CA PHE A 691 -5.50 -8.96 -31.75
C PHE A 691 -6.76 -8.54 -32.52
N THR A 692 -7.83 -9.29 -32.33
CA THR A 692 -9.16 -8.93 -32.87
C THR A 692 -9.93 -8.19 -31.78
N TYR A 693 -10.34 -6.96 -32.05
CA TYR A 693 -11.10 -6.15 -31.08
C TYR A 693 -12.52 -6.71 -30.88
N PRO A 694 -12.86 -7.19 -29.66
CA PRO A 694 -14.07 -7.99 -29.48
C PRO A 694 -15.30 -7.18 -29.04
N TYR A 695 -15.13 -5.91 -28.68
CA TYR A 695 -16.17 -5.09 -28.06
C TYR A 695 -16.95 -4.26 -29.08
N ALA A 696 -17.84 -3.37 -28.59
CA ALA A 696 -18.63 -2.47 -29.43
C ALA A 696 -17.71 -1.49 -30.18
N ASN A 697 -18.21 -0.90 -31.27
CA ASN A 697 -17.44 0.10 -32.00
C ASN A 697 -16.95 1.20 -31.09
N ALA A 698 -15.71 1.56 -31.26
CA ALA A 698 -14.97 2.50 -30.43
C ALA A 698 -14.02 3.36 -31.28
N HIS A 699 -13.34 4.27 -30.64
CA HIS A 699 -12.18 4.96 -31.22
C HIS A 699 -11.02 4.95 -30.23
N ASP A 700 -9.80 4.86 -30.77
CA ASP A 700 -8.59 4.98 -29.95
C ASP A 700 -8.38 6.44 -29.55
N LEU A 701 -8.43 6.73 -28.26
CA LEU A 701 -8.25 8.09 -27.74
C LEU A 701 -6.89 8.70 -28.07
N LEU A 702 -5.86 7.88 -28.26
CA LEU A 702 -4.49 8.33 -28.52
C LEU A 702 -4.29 8.74 -29.98
N THR A 703 -4.93 8.06 -30.92
CA THR A 703 -4.76 8.31 -32.37
C THR A 703 -5.98 8.90 -33.04
N GLY A 704 -7.16 8.73 -32.45
CA GLY A 704 -8.47 9.08 -33.06
C GLY A 704 -8.96 8.06 -34.10
N HIS A 705 -8.26 6.95 -34.31
CA HIS A 705 -8.68 5.92 -35.25
C HIS A 705 -9.91 5.17 -34.78
N ALA A 706 -10.84 4.92 -35.70
CA ALA A 706 -12.02 4.10 -35.44
C ALA A 706 -11.62 2.62 -35.24
N LEU A 707 -12.23 1.97 -34.27
CA LEU A 707 -12.05 0.56 -33.94
C LEU A 707 -13.41 -0.13 -34.08
N ALA A 708 -13.64 -0.80 -35.20
CA ALA A 708 -14.86 -1.55 -35.41
C ALA A 708 -14.80 -2.89 -34.65
N SER A 709 -15.95 -3.35 -34.16
CA SER A 709 -16.06 -4.70 -33.59
C SER A 709 -15.61 -5.75 -34.61
N GLY A 710 -14.74 -6.66 -34.22
CA GLY A 710 -14.15 -7.69 -35.08
C GLY A 710 -12.97 -7.21 -35.96
N SER A 711 -12.55 -5.95 -35.86
CA SER A 711 -11.37 -5.47 -36.61
C SER A 711 -10.06 -5.94 -36.01
N HIS A 712 -9.05 -6.12 -36.86
CA HIS A 712 -7.67 -6.37 -36.42
C HIS A 712 -7.04 -5.07 -35.93
N VAL A 713 -6.43 -5.15 -34.76
CA VAL A 713 -5.73 -4.03 -34.10
C VAL A 713 -4.29 -4.44 -33.85
N ARG A 714 -3.36 -3.58 -34.28
CA ARG A 714 -1.93 -3.72 -34.00
C ARG A 714 -1.55 -2.79 -32.86
N VAL A 715 -0.82 -3.31 -31.89
CA VAL A 715 -0.21 -2.55 -30.79
C VAL A 715 1.30 -2.60 -30.97
N ASP A 716 1.94 -1.45 -31.06
CA ASP A 716 3.40 -1.35 -31.21
C ASP A 716 4.16 -1.91 -30.00
N PRO A 717 5.47 -2.18 -30.10
CA PRO A 717 6.30 -2.54 -28.95
C PRO A 717 6.17 -1.51 -27.82
N TRP A 718 5.99 -1.98 -26.58
CA TRP A 718 5.73 -1.13 -25.41
C TRP A 718 4.61 -0.11 -25.66
N GLY A 719 3.64 -0.51 -26.47
CA GLY A 719 2.58 0.35 -26.98
C GLY A 719 1.29 0.28 -26.15
N VAL A 720 0.46 1.30 -26.36
CA VAL A 720 -0.85 1.43 -25.70
C VAL A 720 -1.90 1.79 -26.72
N VAL A 721 -3.06 1.13 -26.68
CA VAL A 721 -4.30 1.52 -27.36
C VAL A 721 -5.37 1.74 -26.30
N ILE A 722 -6.07 2.88 -26.35
CA ILE A 722 -7.14 3.23 -25.39
C ILE A 722 -8.44 3.35 -26.17
N ALA A 723 -9.22 2.28 -26.21
CA ALA A 723 -10.48 2.22 -26.94
C ALA A 723 -11.63 2.76 -26.06
N GLU A 724 -12.22 3.88 -26.46
CA GLU A 724 -13.46 4.41 -25.88
C GLU A 724 -14.64 4.00 -26.76
N GLU A 725 -15.61 3.25 -26.20
CA GLU A 725 -16.82 2.86 -26.94
C GLU A 725 -17.64 4.10 -27.35
N ASP A 726 -18.15 4.10 -28.58
CA ASP A 726 -18.91 5.24 -29.13
C ASP A 726 -20.24 5.49 -28.40
N ARG A 727 -20.80 4.45 -27.78
CA ARG A 727 -22.07 4.53 -27.06
C ARG A 727 -21.88 4.58 -25.56
N ALA A 728 -22.50 5.56 -24.93
CA ALA A 728 -22.59 5.59 -23.49
C ALA A 728 -23.50 4.44 -22.97
N LEU A 729 -23.19 3.94 -21.79
CA LEU A 729 -24.05 3.00 -21.09
C LEU A 729 -25.40 3.68 -20.75
N GLN A 730 -26.49 2.98 -20.95
CA GLN A 730 -27.79 3.44 -20.47
C GLN A 730 -27.78 3.48 -18.94
N LYS A 731 -28.36 4.54 -18.36
CA LYS A 731 -28.46 4.70 -16.89
C LYS A 731 -29.35 3.64 -16.28
#